data_ec7ebd3ecf62d823b7c14ee4f2a02304
#
_entry.id   ec7ebd3ecf62d823b7c14ee4f2a02304
#
_cell.length_a   1.000
_cell.length_b   1.000
_cell.length_c   1.000
_cell.angle_alpha   90.00
_cell.angle_beta   90.00
_cell.angle_gamma   90.00
#
_symmetry.space_group_name_H-M   'P 1'
#
loop_
_entity.id
_entity.type
_entity.pdbx_description
1 polymer ?
#
loop_
_entity_poly.entity_id
_entity_poly.type
_entity_poly.pdbx_seq_one_letter_code
_entity_poly.pdbx_strand_id
1 'polypeptide(L)'
;MTACLPVREHLALYGCHEPLPARTQLRAGALSFELVGGRLGAVHAHGHEVWHGMAFLFRDAGWGTPEPVFEQVQHHADAQGFRLELQGHIPCAPADIAGPTAGNAHIRLHLTVQGSADGQLRLRAEATPTHPLHANRCGWVLMHPMSAAGCRLQVLHVDGRTSESSFPREVAAWPPFMGVRGLRHEYVPGHWAEALLPGEDYELEDQRNNADASFKTYSRSNLMPRPYLLQPEQALVREMHLRLLDQAPAEPPHKNRGPAALRVQQSAQTALMPRLGMAITPTSSHCIEPWELDLLRRWRPAFLHLTLWTDTLSADVDWHGVRSLLQASGADLRLDVCAREDLGHGGLQDAVVRDLAGQLAAAGLVPASVAALPCGPQAAALLRQVFPKATIGGGTPHFFAQLNRLEHSGGEDFMAFTVCPIVHGTDDDCMMHSLQSLPSMLETARRRHPGRAWHIGPNWLPARASPLGRQPASDGRQRIALARLDPRTRGLFGAAWLLGHLAAAVRAGVQALTLPPLLGDDGLWWFDAGAWQATPAAAMLDVCLRWTRLDNAEHHHLASGAWAAITGTGTQGRQVLVANLSAEPQRLHWPDSGQWACLDAAAWLQHQDEPARSPWRDSGHGPGELLLGPYALARLDLPLPSGD
;
A
#
# COMPACT_ATOMS: atom_id res chain seq x y z
N MET A 1 -7.19 3.81 -27.29
CA MET A 1 -8.36 4.41 -26.64
C MET A 1 -8.94 3.34 -25.72
N THR A 2 -8.76 3.47 -24.43
CA THR A 2 -9.40 2.59 -23.44
C THR A 2 -10.91 2.89 -23.48
N ALA A 3 -11.73 1.90 -23.77
CA ALA A 3 -13.17 2.07 -23.76
C ALA A 3 -13.60 2.55 -22.36
N CYS A 4 -14.40 3.61 -22.30
CA CYS A 4 -14.94 4.10 -21.04
C CYS A 4 -15.86 3.01 -20.46
N LEU A 5 -15.55 2.51 -19.28
CA LEU A 5 -16.37 1.54 -18.59
C LEU A 5 -17.77 2.13 -18.30
N PRO A 6 -18.83 1.31 -18.33
CA PRO A 6 -20.12 1.75 -17.83
C PRO A 6 -20.01 2.27 -16.39
N VAL A 7 -20.71 3.34 -16.05
CA VAL A 7 -20.58 4.03 -14.74
C VAL A 7 -20.78 3.06 -13.57
N ARG A 8 -21.75 2.15 -13.62
CA ARG A 8 -22.00 1.17 -12.56
C ARG A 8 -20.85 0.17 -12.42
N GLU A 9 -20.29 -0.28 -13.54
CA GLU A 9 -19.15 -1.20 -13.54
C GLU A 9 -17.90 -0.53 -12.96
N HIS A 10 -17.64 0.72 -13.32
CA HIS A 10 -16.57 1.53 -12.75
C HIS A 10 -16.71 1.67 -11.22
N LEU A 11 -17.93 1.94 -10.74
CA LEU A 11 -18.23 1.98 -9.30
C LEU A 11 -18.00 0.62 -8.62
N ALA A 12 -18.42 -0.47 -9.25
CA ALA A 12 -18.19 -1.82 -8.71
C ALA A 12 -16.70 -2.16 -8.59
N LEU A 13 -15.88 -1.65 -9.51
CA LEU A 13 -14.42 -1.84 -9.50
C LEU A 13 -13.72 -0.93 -8.48
N TYR A 14 -14.05 0.37 -8.47
CA TYR A 14 -13.24 1.40 -7.79
C TYR A 14 -13.97 2.15 -6.66
N GLY A 15 -15.26 1.93 -6.48
CA GLY A 15 -16.04 2.61 -5.43
C GLY A 15 -16.23 4.11 -5.61
N CYS A 16 -15.83 4.71 -6.73
CA CYS A 16 -15.95 6.13 -7.03
C CYS A 16 -16.22 6.41 -8.51
N HIS A 17 -16.59 7.66 -8.81
CA HIS A 17 -16.78 8.16 -10.18
C HIS A 17 -15.52 8.77 -10.80
N GLU A 18 -14.42 8.83 -10.08
CA GLU A 18 -13.19 9.44 -10.56
C GLU A 18 -12.66 8.65 -11.77
N PRO A 19 -12.45 9.31 -12.93
CA PRO A 19 -12.03 8.61 -14.14
C PRO A 19 -10.62 8.02 -13.98
N LEU A 20 -10.37 6.94 -14.68
CA LEU A 20 -9.02 6.40 -14.80
C LEU A 20 -8.15 7.33 -15.66
N PRO A 21 -6.87 7.51 -15.32
CA PRO A 21 -5.97 8.30 -16.13
C PRO A 21 -5.77 7.66 -17.50
N ALA A 22 -5.69 8.50 -18.54
CA ALA A 22 -5.38 8.03 -19.88
C ALA A 22 -3.99 7.38 -19.93
N ARG A 23 -3.86 6.29 -20.69
CA ARG A 23 -2.61 5.55 -20.91
C ARG A 23 -2.15 5.71 -22.37
N THR A 24 -0.89 6.01 -22.56
CA THR A 24 -0.26 6.14 -23.89
C THR A 24 1.06 5.41 -23.91
N GLN A 25 1.22 4.46 -24.85
CA GLN A 25 2.48 3.75 -25.07
C GLN A 25 3.51 4.65 -25.73
N LEU A 26 4.71 4.67 -25.19
CA LEU A 26 5.85 5.44 -25.68
C LEU A 26 7.05 4.50 -25.94
N ARG A 27 7.86 4.85 -26.95
CA ARG A 27 9.08 4.11 -27.29
C ARG A 27 10.20 5.05 -27.66
N ALA A 28 11.42 4.69 -27.21
CA ALA A 28 12.67 5.38 -27.56
C ALA A 28 13.76 4.31 -27.77
N GLY A 29 14.00 3.92 -29.01
CA GLY A 29 14.88 2.80 -29.34
C GLY A 29 14.46 1.51 -28.64
N ALA A 30 15.33 0.97 -27.80
CA ALA A 30 15.05 -0.24 -27.02
C ALA A 30 14.15 0.01 -25.80
N LEU A 31 13.93 1.25 -25.41
CA LEU A 31 13.10 1.62 -24.27
C LEU A 31 11.62 1.62 -24.61
N SER A 32 10.80 1.04 -23.77
CA SER A 32 9.33 1.09 -23.86
C SER A 32 8.73 1.36 -22.50
N PHE A 33 7.70 2.21 -22.41
CA PHE A 33 7.01 2.60 -21.19
C PHE A 33 5.64 3.21 -21.48
N GLU A 34 4.86 3.46 -20.45
CA GLU A 34 3.56 4.13 -20.56
C GLU A 34 3.60 5.53 -19.95
N LEU A 35 2.90 6.46 -20.58
CA LEU A 35 2.45 7.68 -19.94
C LEU A 35 1.09 7.41 -19.30
N VAL A 36 0.97 7.66 -18.01
CA VAL A 36 -0.26 7.48 -17.24
C VAL A 36 -0.54 8.77 -16.47
N GLY A 37 -1.52 9.56 -16.90
CA GLY A 37 -1.91 10.79 -16.20
C GLY A 37 -0.75 11.78 -15.95
N GLY A 38 0.25 11.86 -16.83
CA GLY A 38 1.42 12.74 -16.66
C GLY A 38 2.61 12.12 -15.89
N ARG A 39 2.48 10.87 -15.45
CA ARG A 39 3.58 10.06 -14.92
C ARG A 39 4.09 9.13 -16.01
N LEU A 40 5.39 8.93 -16.04
CA LEU A 40 6.00 7.90 -16.86
C LEU A 40 6.09 6.63 -16.02
N GLY A 41 5.39 5.58 -16.44
CA GLY A 41 5.36 4.27 -15.80
C GLY A 41 6.67 3.51 -15.94
N ALA A 42 6.64 2.22 -15.63
CA ALA A 42 7.81 1.36 -15.69
C ALA A 42 8.47 1.37 -17.08
N VAL A 43 9.77 1.66 -17.10
CA VAL A 43 10.59 1.70 -18.31
C VAL A 43 11.27 0.35 -18.49
N HIS A 44 10.97 -0.30 -19.59
CA HIS A 44 11.53 -1.58 -19.96
C HIS A 44 12.54 -1.46 -21.11
N ALA A 45 13.61 -2.22 -21.03
CA ALA A 45 14.55 -2.44 -22.13
C ALA A 45 14.77 -3.94 -22.32
N HIS A 46 14.64 -4.43 -23.56
CA HIS A 46 14.84 -5.84 -23.89
C HIS A 46 14.02 -6.82 -23.03
N GLY A 47 12.85 -6.36 -22.56
CA GLY A 47 11.97 -7.14 -21.69
C GLY A 47 12.30 -7.10 -20.20
N HIS A 48 13.34 -6.37 -19.78
CA HIS A 48 13.69 -6.14 -18.39
C HIS A 48 13.23 -4.76 -17.94
N GLU A 49 12.74 -4.65 -16.72
CA GLU A 49 12.43 -3.38 -16.08
C GLU A 49 13.75 -2.69 -15.65
N VAL A 50 14.01 -1.50 -16.18
CA VAL A 50 15.22 -0.70 -15.90
C VAL A 50 14.94 0.35 -14.84
N TRP A 51 13.83 1.09 -14.99
CA TRP A 51 13.33 2.06 -14.02
C TRP A 51 11.84 1.81 -13.76
N HIS A 52 11.44 1.96 -12.51
CA HIS A 52 10.06 1.69 -12.10
C HIS A 52 9.10 2.83 -12.46
N GLY A 53 9.62 4.01 -12.74
CA GLY A 53 8.84 5.15 -13.20
C GLY A 53 9.48 6.48 -12.89
N MET A 54 8.88 7.55 -13.40
CA MET A 54 9.32 8.93 -13.20
C MET A 54 8.13 9.85 -13.07
N ALA A 55 8.24 10.84 -12.16
CA ALA A 55 7.22 11.86 -12.00
C ALA A 55 7.88 13.19 -11.59
N PHE A 56 7.22 14.31 -11.88
CA PHE A 56 7.53 15.60 -11.27
C PHE A 56 6.62 15.81 -10.07
N LEU A 57 7.19 16.01 -8.89
CA LEU A 57 6.45 16.14 -7.65
C LEU A 57 6.68 17.51 -7.00
N PHE A 58 5.63 18.02 -6.36
CA PHE A 58 5.69 19.05 -5.35
C PHE A 58 5.30 18.45 -4.00
N ARG A 59 6.12 18.70 -2.98
CA ARG A 59 5.80 18.40 -1.59
C ARG A 59 5.68 19.72 -0.84
N ASP A 60 4.49 19.98 -0.31
CA ASP A 60 4.22 21.15 0.50
C ASP A 60 4.97 21.14 1.85
N ALA A 61 4.86 22.21 2.63
CA ALA A 61 5.50 22.33 3.94
C ALA A 61 5.00 21.29 4.96
N GLY A 62 3.79 20.78 4.78
CA GLY A 62 3.18 19.71 5.59
C GLY A 62 3.41 18.28 5.05
N TRP A 63 4.26 18.13 4.03
CA TRP A 63 4.54 16.85 3.32
C TRP A 63 3.38 16.31 2.48
N GLY A 64 2.33 17.09 2.25
CA GLY A 64 1.29 16.77 1.28
C GLY A 64 1.87 16.68 -0.14
N THR A 65 1.22 15.89 -0.99
CA THR A 65 1.62 15.70 -2.40
C THR A 65 0.42 15.97 -3.28
N PRO A 66 0.10 17.25 -3.58
CA PRO A 66 -0.96 17.55 -4.52
C PRO A 66 -0.58 17.06 -5.91
N GLU A 67 -1.52 16.40 -6.58
CA GLU A 67 -1.32 15.84 -7.92
C GLU A 67 -1.35 16.96 -8.98
N PRO A 68 -0.45 16.93 -9.99
CA PRO A 68 -0.51 17.82 -11.12
C PRO A 68 -1.78 17.58 -11.94
N VAL A 69 -2.40 18.67 -12.42
CA VAL A 69 -3.52 18.65 -13.37
C VAL A 69 -2.98 19.12 -14.71
N PHE A 70 -3.00 18.23 -15.71
CA PHE A 70 -2.54 18.55 -17.06
C PHE A 70 -3.74 18.89 -17.96
N GLU A 71 -3.70 20.06 -18.53
CA GLU A 71 -4.75 20.63 -19.40
C GLU A 71 -4.45 20.37 -20.88
N GLN A 72 -3.16 20.31 -21.21
CA GLN A 72 -2.70 20.07 -22.57
C GLN A 72 -1.65 18.95 -22.55
N VAL A 73 -1.87 17.98 -23.43
CA VAL A 73 -0.93 16.87 -23.67
C VAL A 73 -0.71 16.79 -25.19
N GLN A 74 0.50 17.07 -25.63
CA GLN A 74 0.89 16.98 -27.02
C GLN A 74 1.94 15.87 -27.18
N HIS A 75 1.70 14.95 -28.10
CA HIS A 75 2.59 13.84 -28.39
C HIS A 75 2.85 13.76 -29.89
N HIS A 76 4.13 13.82 -30.25
CA HIS A 76 4.61 13.59 -31.60
C HIS A 76 5.63 12.43 -31.54
N ALA A 77 5.47 11.46 -32.45
CA ALA A 77 6.38 10.33 -32.57
C ALA A 77 6.65 9.99 -34.03
N ASP A 78 7.90 9.64 -34.34
CA ASP A 78 8.35 9.20 -35.65
C ASP A 78 9.43 8.10 -35.51
N ALA A 79 10.09 7.77 -36.65
CA ALA A 79 11.15 6.75 -36.64
C ALA A 79 12.41 7.16 -35.85
N GLN A 80 12.60 8.45 -35.56
CA GLN A 80 13.76 8.98 -34.81
C GLN A 80 13.52 9.04 -33.29
N GLY A 81 12.24 8.89 -32.86
CA GLY A 81 11.87 8.94 -31.48
C GLY A 81 10.53 9.59 -31.21
N PHE A 82 10.42 10.27 -30.07
CA PHE A 82 9.21 11.00 -29.72
C PHE A 82 9.53 12.30 -28.97
N ARG A 83 8.58 13.23 -29.00
CA ARG A 83 8.50 14.41 -28.15
C ARG A 83 7.12 14.48 -27.51
N LEU A 84 7.11 14.58 -26.17
CA LEU A 84 5.92 14.74 -25.36
C LEU A 84 6.01 16.08 -24.64
N GLU A 85 4.94 16.89 -24.71
CA GLU A 85 4.79 18.12 -23.96
C GLU A 85 3.51 18.05 -23.12
N LEU A 86 3.63 18.39 -21.84
CA LEU A 86 2.54 18.43 -20.87
C LEU A 86 2.51 19.82 -20.25
N GLN A 87 1.38 20.49 -20.34
CA GLN A 87 1.17 21.79 -19.70
C GLN A 87 -0.02 21.70 -18.74
N GLY A 88 0.15 22.29 -17.55
CA GLY A 88 -0.86 22.25 -16.52
C GLY A 88 -0.41 22.98 -15.25
N HIS A 89 -0.96 22.59 -14.14
CA HIS A 89 -0.64 23.21 -12.86
C HIS A 89 -0.70 22.20 -11.70
N ILE A 90 -0.04 22.57 -10.59
CA ILE A 90 -0.13 21.87 -9.31
C ILE A 90 -0.91 22.78 -8.37
N PRO A 91 -2.11 22.39 -7.87
CA PRO A 91 -2.86 23.17 -6.91
C PRO A 91 -2.13 23.22 -5.57
N CYS A 92 -2.10 24.40 -4.90
CA CYS A 92 -1.46 24.58 -3.62
C CYS A 92 -2.47 25.00 -2.56
N ALA A 93 -2.32 24.48 -1.33
CA ALA A 93 -3.19 24.85 -0.24
C ALA A 93 -2.88 26.27 0.27
N PRO A 94 -3.88 27.00 0.80
CA PRO A 94 -3.64 28.32 1.40
C PRO A 94 -2.58 28.32 2.52
N ALA A 95 -2.43 27.20 3.23
CA ALA A 95 -1.43 27.05 4.28
C ALA A 95 0.03 27.02 3.77
N ASP A 96 0.25 26.82 2.48
CA ASP A 96 1.58 26.77 1.86
C ASP A 96 2.04 28.16 1.39
N ILE A 97 1.14 29.15 1.37
CA ILE A 97 1.44 30.50 0.92
C ILE A 97 2.21 31.25 2.01
N ALA A 98 3.37 31.74 1.64
CA ALA A 98 4.15 32.64 2.50
C ALA A 98 3.64 34.09 2.32
N GLY A 99 2.72 34.54 3.19
CA GLY A 99 2.21 35.90 3.17
C GLY A 99 0.69 36.06 3.22
N PRO A 100 0.16 37.27 3.25
CA PRO A 100 -1.26 37.55 3.55
C PRO A 100 -2.22 37.40 2.36
N THR A 101 -1.81 36.90 1.21
CA THR A 101 -2.64 36.83 0.00
C THR A 101 -3.50 35.59 -0.06
N ALA A 102 -4.80 35.75 0.06
CA ALA A 102 -5.79 34.75 -0.30
C ALA A 102 -6.00 34.74 -1.83
N GLY A 103 -5.63 33.67 -2.49
CA GLY A 103 -5.86 33.45 -3.92
C GLY A 103 -5.74 31.97 -4.25
N ASN A 104 -6.14 31.59 -5.47
CA ASN A 104 -5.90 30.22 -5.98
C ASN A 104 -4.41 30.04 -6.29
N ALA A 105 -3.60 29.83 -5.25
CA ALA A 105 -2.18 29.57 -5.41
C ALA A 105 -1.96 28.24 -6.17
N HIS A 106 -1.10 28.27 -7.16
CA HIS A 106 -0.71 27.08 -7.90
C HIS A 106 0.70 27.26 -8.47
N ILE A 107 1.29 26.14 -8.90
CA ILE A 107 2.54 26.13 -9.66
C ILE A 107 2.17 25.81 -11.09
N ARG A 108 2.41 26.73 -12.04
CA ARG A 108 2.31 26.42 -13.47
C ARG A 108 3.42 25.43 -13.81
N LEU A 109 3.06 24.36 -14.49
CA LEU A 109 3.97 23.26 -14.80
C LEU A 109 4.02 23.00 -16.31
N HIS A 110 5.23 23.00 -16.86
CA HIS A 110 5.49 22.59 -18.23
C HIS A 110 6.54 21.49 -18.23
N LEU A 111 6.17 20.30 -18.68
CA LEU A 111 7.05 19.15 -18.80
C LEU A 111 7.32 18.87 -20.27
N THR A 112 8.59 18.62 -20.60
CA THR A 112 9.01 18.12 -21.91
C THR A 112 9.75 16.80 -21.71
N VAL A 113 9.34 15.76 -22.44
CA VAL A 113 10.02 14.47 -22.48
C VAL A 113 10.40 14.17 -23.93
N GLN A 114 11.66 13.92 -24.18
CA GLN A 114 12.19 13.57 -25.49
C GLN A 114 12.86 12.21 -25.42
N GLY A 115 12.44 11.30 -26.28
CA GLY A 115 13.07 10.00 -26.46
C GLY A 115 13.64 9.87 -27.86
N SER A 116 14.89 9.40 -27.98
CA SER A 116 15.57 9.21 -29.26
C SER A 116 15.77 7.74 -29.62
N ALA A 117 15.95 7.47 -30.89
CA ALA A 117 16.08 6.10 -31.41
C ALA A 117 17.30 5.32 -30.86
N ASP A 118 18.29 6.03 -30.32
CA ASP A 118 19.46 5.44 -29.64
C ASP A 118 19.21 5.07 -28.17
N GLY A 119 17.96 5.17 -27.70
CA GLY A 119 17.60 4.76 -26.34
C GLY A 119 17.93 5.78 -25.25
N GLN A 120 18.00 7.06 -25.60
CA GLN A 120 18.13 8.14 -24.62
C GLN A 120 16.77 8.79 -24.33
N LEU A 121 16.57 9.17 -23.04
CA LEU A 121 15.43 9.97 -22.61
C LEU A 121 15.96 11.27 -21.97
N ARG A 122 15.40 12.40 -22.36
CA ARG A 122 15.66 13.71 -21.76
C ARG A 122 14.37 14.28 -21.25
N LEU A 123 14.32 14.53 -19.95
CA LEU A 123 13.17 15.08 -19.25
C LEU A 123 13.54 16.49 -18.76
N ARG A 124 12.66 17.44 -19.01
CA ARG A 124 12.80 18.82 -18.54
C ARG A 124 11.48 19.31 -17.97
N ALA A 125 11.54 19.89 -16.78
CA ALA A 125 10.41 20.51 -16.12
C ALA A 125 10.68 21.98 -15.87
N GLU A 126 9.69 22.83 -16.14
CA GLU A 126 9.62 24.22 -15.70
C GLU A 126 8.43 24.38 -14.77
N ALA A 127 8.71 24.70 -13.49
CA ALA A 127 7.70 24.92 -12.47
C ALA A 127 7.74 26.38 -12.01
N THR A 128 6.67 27.14 -12.26
CA THR A 128 6.60 28.56 -11.95
C THR A 128 5.47 28.83 -10.96
N PRO A 129 5.79 29.12 -9.68
CA PRO A 129 4.76 29.41 -8.69
C PRO A 129 4.11 30.78 -8.94
N THR A 130 2.80 30.87 -8.72
CA THR A 130 2.04 32.12 -8.85
C THR A 130 2.10 32.98 -7.58
N HIS A 131 2.46 32.38 -6.45
CA HIS A 131 2.59 33.02 -5.14
C HIS A 131 3.89 32.54 -4.49
N PRO A 132 4.40 33.26 -3.46
CA PRO A 132 5.47 32.72 -2.64
C PRO A 132 5.00 31.46 -1.92
N LEU A 133 5.64 30.31 -2.14
CA LEU A 133 5.22 29.02 -1.61
C LEU A 133 6.33 28.36 -0.79
N HIS A 134 5.98 27.82 0.37
CA HIS A 134 6.87 26.96 1.13
C HIS A 134 6.82 25.53 0.58
N ALA A 135 7.98 25.00 0.23
CA ALA A 135 8.14 23.66 -0.32
C ALA A 135 9.14 22.84 0.49
N ASN A 136 8.80 21.61 0.78
CA ASN A 136 9.79 20.63 1.22
C ASN A 136 10.54 20.05 0.00
N ARG A 137 9.85 19.90 -1.14
CA ARG A 137 10.45 19.39 -2.39
C ARG A 137 9.69 19.94 -3.60
N CYS A 138 10.43 20.18 -4.70
CA CYS A 138 9.86 20.48 -6.01
C CYS A 138 10.84 20.02 -7.08
N GLY A 139 10.54 18.91 -7.76
CA GLY A 139 11.47 18.35 -8.75
C GLY A 139 11.16 16.93 -9.19
N TRP A 140 12.05 16.38 -9.98
CA TRP A 140 11.94 15.03 -10.51
C TRP A 140 12.13 13.96 -9.44
N VAL A 141 11.38 12.89 -9.61
CA VAL A 141 11.53 11.62 -8.91
C VAL A 141 11.78 10.53 -9.94
N LEU A 142 12.79 9.72 -9.69
CA LEU A 142 13.11 8.51 -10.45
C LEU A 142 12.95 7.31 -9.51
N MET A 143 12.05 6.41 -9.84
CA MET A 143 11.83 5.18 -9.09
C MET A 143 12.62 4.04 -9.73
N HIS A 144 13.20 3.18 -8.88
CA HIS A 144 13.92 1.98 -9.27
C HIS A 144 13.15 0.75 -8.81
N PRO A 145 13.12 -0.35 -9.60
CA PRO A 145 12.32 -1.52 -9.27
C PRO A 145 12.87 -2.26 -8.05
N MET A 146 12.04 -3.04 -7.38
CA MET A 146 12.47 -3.91 -6.28
C MET A 146 13.53 -4.93 -6.70
N SER A 147 13.51 -5.36 -7.97
CA SER A 147 14.54 -6.25 -8.55
C SER A 147 15.95 -5.66 -8.52
N ALA A 148 16.09 -4.35 -8.36
CA ALA A 148 17.37 -3.68 -8.16
C ALA A 148 18.03 -4.02 -6.82
N ALA A 149 17.31 -4.54 -5.82
CA ALA A 149 17.87 -4.88 -4.51
C ALA A 149 19.08 -5.81 -4.61
N GLY A 150 20.24 -5.33 -4.18
CA GLY A 150 21.53 -6.01 -4.28
C GLY A 150 22.24 -5.90 -5.63
N CYS A 151 21.64 -5.27 -6.65
CA CYS A 151 22.31 -4.97 -7.90
C CYS A 151 23.43 -3.94 -7.70
N ARG A 152 24.47 -4.03 -8.51
CA ARG A 152 25.61 -3.11 -8.48
C ARG A 152 25.18 -1.71 -8.84
N LEU A 153 25.75 -0.73 -8.15
CA LEU A 153 25.42 0.68 -8.28
C LEU A 153 26.70 1.52 -8.22
N GLN A 154 26.83 2.46 -9.14
CA GLN A 154 27.80 3.55 -9.07
C GLN A 154 27.05 4.84 -8.75
N VAL A 155 27.44 5.53 -7.68
CA VAL A 155 26.86 6.82 -7.29
C VAL A 155 27.79 7.93 -7.71
N LEU A 156 27.30 8.85 -8.54
CA LEU A 156 27.98 10.07 -8.94
C LEU A 156 27.56 11.16 -7.95
N HIS A 157 28.50 11.62 -7.13
CA HIS A 157 28.25 12.61 -6.10
C HIS A 157 28.35 14.04 -6.61
N VAL A 158 27.73 14.98 -5.90
CA VAL A 158 27.76 16.43 -6.23
C VAL A 158 29.17 17.05 -6.15
N ASP A 159 30.06 16.45 -5.35
CA ASP A 159 31.47 16.85 -5.22
C ASP A 159 32.37 16.28 -6.33
N GLY A 160 31.78 15.57 -7.30
CA GLY A 160 32.51 14.97 -8.43
C GLY A 160 33.07 13.58 -8.16
N ARG A 161 33.02 13.06 -6.93
CA ARG A 161 33.41 11.67 -6.65
C ARG A 161 32.44 10.68 -7.28
N THR A 162 32.94 9.49 -7.60
CA THR A 162 32.13 8.32 -7.92
C THR A 162 32.42 7.24 -6.89
N SER A 163 31.39 6.64 -6.32
CA SER A 163 31.53 5.52 -5.39
C SER A 163 30.83 4.27 -5.94
N GLU A 164 31.49 3.12 -5.75
CA GLU A 164 30.93 1.80 -6.05
C GLU A 164 30.11 1.30 -4.85
N SER A 165 28.93 0.76 -5.11
CA SER A 165 28.04 0.26 -4.09
C SER A 165 27.04 -0.76 -4.66
N SER A 166 25.97 -1.02 -3.92
CA SER A 166 24.80 -1.77 -4.37
C SER A 166 23.52 -1.19 -3.77
N PHE A 167 22.40 -1.43 -4.43
CA PHE A 167 21.11 -1.17 -3.77
C PHE A 167 20.95 -2.04 -2.52
N PRO A 168 20.42 -1.49 -1.41
CA PRO A 168 20.27 -2.25 -0.17
C PRO A 168 19.40 -3.52 -0.36
N ARG A 169 19.88 -4.67 0.13
CA ARG A 169 19.06 -5.89 0.21
C ARG A 169 18.08 -5.79 1.37
N GLU A 170 18.56 -5.42 2.54
CA GLU A 170 17.72 -5.07 3.70
C GLU A 170 17.10 -3.70 3.50
N VAL A 171 15.91 -3.49 4.06
CA VAL A 171 15.24 -2.19 3.97
C VAL A 171 16.02 -1.16 4.78
N ALA A 172 16.59 -0.18 4.09
CA ALA A 172 17.41 0.85 4.72
C ALA A 172 16.55 1.83 5.53
N ALA A 173 16.83 2.00 6.82
CA ALA A 173 16.09 2.89 7.70
C ALA A 173 16.20 4.38 7.32
N TRP A 174 17.33 4.75 6.72
CA TRP A 174 17.67 6.10 6.30
C TRP A 174 18.11 6.10 4.83
N PRO A 175 18.06 7.26 4.13
CA PRO A 175 18.56 7.35 2.77
C PRO A 175 19.99 6.78 2.64
N PRO A 176 20.19 5.72 1.87
CA PRO A 176 21.53 5.10 1.75
C PRO A 176 22.53 5.98 1.03
N PHE A 177 22.06 6.89 0.16
CA PHE A 177 22.94 7.79 -0.61
C PHE A 177 22.35 9.18 -0.62
N MET A 178 23.18 10.16 -0.28
CA MET A 178 22.87 11.59 -0.24
C MET A 178 23.87 12.38 -1.09
N GLY A 179 23.49 13.59 -1.53
CA GLY A 179 24.35 14.41 -2.39
C GLY A 179 24.60 13.74 -3.74
N VAL A 180 23.54 13.20 -4.35
CA VAL A 180 23.60 12.44 -5.60
C VAL A 180 23.38 13.37 -6.79
N ARG A 181 24.24 13.29 -7.80
CA ARG A 181 24.11 13.95 -9.10
C ARG A 181 23.79 12.98 -10.23
N GLY A 182 23.97 11.70 -10.00
CA GLY A 182 23.64 10.65 -10.96
C GLY A 182 23.88 9.27 -10.40
N LEU A 183 23.29 8.29 -11.06
CA LEU A 183 23.38 6.88 -10.72
C LEU A 183 23.63 6.07 -11.98
N ARG A 184 24.52 5.08 -11.88
CA ARG A 184 24.64 3.99 -12.86
C ARG A 184 24.30 2.71 -12.15
N HIS A 185 23.40 1.92 -12.67
CA HIS A 185 23.02 0.65 -12.04
C HIS A 185 23.01 -0.49 -13.05
N GLU A 186 23.36 -1.66 -12.56
CA GLU A 186 23.31 -2.89 -13.31
C GLU A 186 21.88 -3.46 -13.23
N TYR A 187 21.09 -3.32 -14.31
CA TYR A 187 19.68 -3.79 -14.33
C TYR A 187 19.57 -5.27 -14.73
N VAL A 188 20.60 -5.80 -15.41
CA VAL A 188 20.83 -7.22 -15.72
C VAL A 188 22.34 -7.47 -15.61
N PRO A 189 22.82 -8.64 -15.18
CA PRO A 189 24.25 -8.91 -15.06
C PRO A 189 25.04 -8.51 -16.32
N GLY A 190 25.98 -7.59 -16.16
CA GLY A 190 26.79 -7.02 -17.23
C GLY A 190 26.16 -5.86 -18.01
N HIS A 191 24.88 -5.52 -17.76
CA HIS A 191 24.17 -4.46 -18.50
C HIS A 191 23.78 -3.30 -17.59
N TRP A 192 24.16 -2.10 -18.00
CA TRP A 192 24.12 -0.90 -17.18
C TRP A 192 23.21 0.18 -17.76
N ALA A 193 22.53 0.88 -16.89
CA ALA A 193 21.76 2.08 -17.20
C ALA A 193 22.27 3.26 -16.38
N GLU A 194 22.20 4.46 -16.94
CA GLU A 194 22.65 5.70 -16.32
C GLU A 194 21.51 6.69 -16.21
N ALA A 195 21.42 7.33 -15.05
CA ALA A 195 20.57 8.49 -14.80
C ALA A 195 21.45 9.67 -14.35
N LEU A 196 21.45 10.76 -15.11
CA LEU A 196 22.10 12.02 -14.73
C LEU A 196 21.05 13.03 -14.29
N LEU A 197 21.32 13.73 -13.20
CA LEU A 197 20.39 14.59 -12.46
C LEU A 197 21.00 15.99 -12.26
N PRO A 198 21.13 16.79 -13.34
CA PRO A 198 21.79 18.08 -13.26
C PRO A 198 20.98 19.11 -12.48
N GLY A 199 21.67 20.08 -11.88
CA GLY A 199 21.10 21.30 -11.35
C GLY A 199 20.55 21.26 -9.91
N GLU A 200 20.62 20.10 -9.23
CA GLU A 200 20.17 19.97 -7.82
C GLU A 200 20.90 18.80 -7.14
N ASP A 201 20.83 18.78 -5.80
CA ASP A 201 21.25 17.64 -4.98
C ASP A 201 20.10 16.67 -4.83
N TYR A 202 20.32 15.44 -5.22
CA TYR A 202 19.38 14.34 -5.04
C TYR A 202 19.80 13.43 -3.88
N GLU A 203 18.88 12.59 -3.44
CA GLU A 203 19.16 11.49 -2.54
C GLU A 203 18.38 10.25 -2.97
N LEU A 204 18.88 9.08 -2.59
CA LEU A 204 18.20 7.81 -2.80
C LEU A 204 17.56 7.36 -1.49
N GLU A 205 16.27 7.07 -1.52
CA GLU A 205 15.48 6.53 -0.42
C GLU A 205 15.05 5.10 -0.73
N ASP A 206 15.02 4.26 0.29
CA ASP A 206 14.40 2.95 0.22
C ASP A 206 12.91 3.06 0.56
N GLN A 207 12.05 3.15 -0.44
CA GLN A 207 10.61 3.34 -0.25
C GLN A 207 9.90 2.11 0.32
N ARG A 208 10.54 0.93 0.33
CA ARG A 208 9.99 -0.25 1.00
C ARG A 208 9.71 0.01 2.47
N ASN A 209 10.38 0.99 3.08
CA ASN A 209 10.05 1.50 4.42
C ASN A 209 8.60 1.96 4.57
N ASN A 210 7.99 2.46 3.50
CA ASN A 210 6.62 3.00 3.49
C ASN A 210 5.67 2.13 2.65
N ALA A 211 5.99 0.86 2.50
CA ALA A 211 5.26 -0.15 1.74
C ALA A 211 5.29 0.01 0.21
N ASP A 212 5.99 0.98 -0.37
CA ASP A 212 6.14 1.05 -1.82
C ASP A 212 7.11 -0.02 -2.33
N ALA A 213 6.84 -0.57 -3.50
CA ALA A 213 7.67 -1.61 -4.11
C ALA A 213 8.82 -1.03 -4.95
N SER A 214 9.58 -0.10 -4.40
CA SER A 214 10.62 0.62 -5.15
C SER A 214 11.71 1.22 -4.26
N PHE A 215 12.82 1.62 -4.91
CA PHE A 215 13.71 2.64 -4.41
C PHE A 215 13.42 3.94 -5.15
N LYS A 216 13.72 5.08 -4.54
CA LYS A 216 13.40 6.39 -5.09
C LYS A 216 14.59 7.33 -5.02
N THR A 217 15.03 7.84 -6.18
CA THR A 217 15.95 8.96 -6.25
C THR A 217 15.14 10.24 -6.49
N TYR A 218 15.28 11.24 -5.64
CA TYR A 218 14.45 12.42 -5.69
C TYR A 218 15.20 13.72 -5.37
N SER A 219 14.74 14.81 -5.96
CA SER A 219 15.08 16.19 -5.63
C SER A 219 14.13 16.67 -4.50
N ARG A 220 14.54 17.36 -3.51
CA ARG A 220 15.81 17.89 -3.09
C ARG A 220 16.33 17.05 -1.91
N SER A 221 17.66 16.88 -1.79
CA SER A 221 18.26 16.13 -0.68
C SER A 221 17.91 16.72 0.69
N ASN A 222 17.79 15.83 1.70
CA ASN A 222 17.60 16.20 3.10
C ASN A 222 18.81 16.94 3.72
N LEU A 223 19.96 16.97 3.04
CA LEU A 223 21.09 17.81 3.40
C LEU A 223 20.80 19.32 3.21
N MET A 224 19.83 19.64 2.37
CA MET A 224 19.45 21.02 2.08
C MET A 224 18.37 21.52 3.04
N PRO A 225 18.37 22.83 3.38
CA PRO A 225 17.35 23.43 4.25
C PRO A 225 15.91 23.21 3.75
N ARG A 226 15.00 22.92 4.65
CA ARG A 226 13.57 22.76 4.36
C ARG A 226 12.68 23.25 5.52
N PRO A 227 11.44 23.75 5.29
CA PRO A 227 10.96 24.08 3.95
C PRO A 227 11.79 25.22 3.34
N TYR A 228 11.80 25.33 2.01
CA TYR A 228 12.42 26.45 1.29
C TYR A 228 11.37 27.23 0.52
N LEU A 229 11.67 28.49 0.24
CA LEU A 229 10.73 29.40 -0.40
C LEU A 229 10.90 29.34 -1.94
N LEU A 230 9.82 28.98 -2.63
CA LEU A 230 9.68 29.20 -4.07
C LEU A 230 9.19 30.61 -4.31
N GLN A 231 9.93 31.38 -5.13
CA GLN A 231 9.58 32.76 -5.43
C GLN A 231 8.55 32.83 -6.57
N PRO A 232 7.57 33.75 -6.47
CA PRO A 232 6.58 33.91 -7.52
C PRO A 232 7.24 34.35 -8.82
N GLU A 233 6.68 33.87 -9.95
CA GLU A 233 7.12 34.17 -11.31
C GLU A 233 8.59 33.79 -11.63
N GLN A 234 9.28 33.12 -10.72
CA GLN A 234 10.60 32.59 -10.94
C GLN A 234 10.52 31.09 -11.30
N ALA A 235 10.83 30.76 -12.56
CA ALA A 235 10.79 29.38 -13.02
C ALA A 235 11.90 28.52 -12.35
N LEU A 236 11.48 27.45 -11.73
CA LEU A 236 12.35 26.37 -11.28
C LEU A 236 12.53 25.37 -12.43
N VAL A 237 13.73 25.28 -12.99
CA VAL A 237 14.03 24.33 -14.06
C VAL A 237 14.74 23.11 -13.49
N ARG A 238 14.24 21.91 -13.86
CA ARG A 238 14.81 20.62 -13.47
C ARG A 238 14.94 19.70 -14.67
N GLU A 239 16.08 19.06 -14.80
CA GLU A 239 16.35 18.14 -15.89
C GLU A 239 16.72 16.75 -15.37
N MET A 240 16.49 15.73 -16.20
CA MET A 240 16.90 14.35 -15.96
C MET A 240 17.26 13.73 -17.32
N HIS A 241 18.42 13.07 -17.40
CA HIS A 241 18.87 12.37 -18.58
C HIS A 241 19.07 10.90 -18.27
N LEU A 242 18.41 10.03 -19.02
CA LEU A 242 18.46 8.59 -18.85
C LEU A 242 18.99 7.94 -20.13
N ARG A 243 19.81 6.91 -19.98
CA ARG A 243 20.31 6.12 -21.13
C ARG A 243 20.74 4.71 -20.74
N LEU A 244 20.67 3.81 -21.69
CA LEU A 244 21.36 2.52 -21.59
C LEU A 244 22.85 2.73 -21.94
N LEU A 245 23.74 2.06 -21.22
CA LEU A 245 25.19 2.15 -21.45
C LEU A 245 25.70 1.03 -22.35
N ASP A 246 24.96 -0.06 -22.45
CA ASP A 246 25.38 -1.27 -23.13
C ASP A 246 24.42 -1.65 -24.24
N GLN A 247 24.89 -2.48 -25.17
CA GLN A 247 24.04 -3.09 -26.19
C GLN A 247 23.13 -4.17 -25.58
N ALA A 248 22.10 -4.55 -26.33
CA ALA A 248 21.09 -5.53 -25.89
C ALA A 248 21.71 -6.79 -25.29
N PRO A 249 21.16 -7.28 -24.16
CA PRO A 249 21.47 -8.63 -23.68
C PRO A 249 21.16 -9.67 -24.75
N ALA A 250 21.95 -10.74 -24.82
CA ALA A 250 21.81 -11.77 -25.85
C ALA A 250 20.48 -12.52 -25.82
N GLU A 251 19.81 -12.57 -24.67
CA GLU A 251 18.48 -13.21 -24.51
C GLU A 251 17.49 -12.30 -23.80
N PRO A 252 16.34 -11.95 -24.43
CA PRO A 252 15.25 -11.34 -23.69
C PRO A 252 14.66 -12.39 -22.72
N PRO A 253 14.14 -11.96 -21.55
CA PRO A 253 13.42 -12.87 -20.66
C PRO A 253 12.29 -13.51 -21.47
N HIS A 254 12.16 -14.83 -21.35
CA HIS A 254 11.19 -15.62 -22.13
C HIS A 254 9.78 -15.03 -22.00
N LYS A 255 9.31 -14.37 -23.06
CA LYS A 255 7.93 -13.84 -23.18
C LYS A 255 6.86 -14.93 -23.33
N ASN A 256 7.26 -16.19 -23.45
CA ASN A 256 6.35 -17.31 -23.62
C ASN A 256 6.20 -18.11 -22.33
N ARG A 257 5.59 -17.54 -21.33
CA ARG A 257 4.81 -18.37 -20.41
C ARG A 257 3.36 -18.21 -20.86
N GLY A 258 2.79 -19.31 -21.36
CA GLY A 258 1.34 -19.46 -21.55
C GLY A 258 0.58 -19.04 -20.28
N PRO A 259 -0.76 -19.06 -20.28
CA PRO A 259 -1.55 -18.61 -19.14
C PRO A 259 -0.97 -19.22 -17.85
N ALA A 260 -0.77 -18.38 -16.85
CA ALA A 260 -0.16 -18.81 -15.60
C ALA A 260 -0.96 -19.98 -15.04
N ALA A 261 -0.36 -21.17 -15.04
CA ALA A 261 -1.02 -22.34 -14.46
C ALA A 261 -1.01 -22.17 -12.94
N LEU A 262 -2.14 -21.88 -12.36
CA LEU A 262 -2.33 -21.94 -10.92
C LEU A 262 -2.26 -23.41 -10.52
N ARG A 263 -1.13 -23.83 -9.98
CA ARG A 263 -0.99 -25.15 -9.36
C ARG A 263 -1.01 -24.98 -7.87
N VAL A 264 -2.06 -25.43 -7.21
CA VAL A 264 -2.04 -25.60 -5.76
C VAL A 264 -1.05 -26.72 -5.45
N GLN A 265 0.19 -26.34 -5.22
CA GLN A 265 1.15 -27.29 -4.69
C GLN A 265 0.73 -27.64 -3.27
N GLN A 266 0.54 -28.90 -3.00
CA GLN A 266 0.52 -29.41 -1.62
C GLN A 266 1.93 -29.19 -1.06
N SER A 267 2.17 -28.04 -0.48
CA SER A 267 3.41 -27.80 0.27
C SER A 267 3.41 -28.73 1.47
N ALA A 268 4.48 -29.51 1.64
CA ALA A 268 4.71 -30.30 2.85
C ALA A 268 4.88 -29.38 4.10
N GLN A 269 5.09 -28.11 3.92
CA GLN A 269 5.07 -27.09 4.97
C GLN A 269 3.71 -26.38 4.97
N THR A 270 2.85 -26.75 5.91
CA THR A 270 1.66 -25.96 6.24
C THR A 270 2.11 -24.60 6.75
N ALA A 271 1.80 -23.55 5.99
CA ALA A 271 1.94 -22.19 6.50
C ALA A 271 0.96 -22.02 7.67
N LEU A 272 1.44 -21.50 8.79
CA LEU A 272 0.55 -21.18 9.91
C LEU A 272 -0.32 -19.99 9.48
N MET A 273 -1.65 -20.17 9.56
CA MET A 273 -2.58 -19.07 9.38
C MET A 273 -2.31 -18.02 10.47
N PRO A 274 -2.07 -16.76 10.11
CA PRO A 274 -1.99 -15.71 11.12
C PRO A 274 -3.32 -15.66 11.88
N ARG A 275 -3.27 -15.35 13.16
CA ARG A 275 -4.48 -15.02 13.91
C ARG A 275 -5.11 -13.80 13.24
N LEU A 276 -6.29 -13.96 12.67
CA LEU A 276 -7.01 -12.86 12.01
C LEU A 276 -7.89 -12.16 13.04
N GLY A 277 -7.58 -10.91 13.32
CA GLY A 277 -8.38 -10.03 14.17
C GLY A 277 -9.10 -8.96 13.37
N MET A 278 -10.05 -8.29 13.99
CA MET A 278 -10.81 -7.21 13.39
C MET A 278 -10.64 -5.92 14.19
N ALA A 279 -10.39 -4.82 13.51
CA ALA A 279 -10.38 -3.52 14.16
C ALA A 279 -11.80 -3.14 14.60
N ILE A 280 -11.91 -2.54 15.77
CA ILE A 280 -13.16 -1.98 16.30
C ILE A 280 -12.95 -0.53 16.69
N THR A 281 -14.01 0.27 16.56
CA THR A 281 -14.04 1.69 16.95
C THR A 281 -15.30 1.94 17.76
N PRO A 282 -15.39 1.40 18.99
CA PRO A 282 -16.56 1.56 19.82
C PRO A 282 -16.57 2.98 20.40
N THR A 283 -17.44 3.81 19.87
CA THR A 283 -17.73 5.14 20.41
C THR A 283 -19.13 5.11 21.02
N SER A 284 -19.40 5.93 22.01
CA SER A 284 -20.71 6.06 22.64
C SER A 284 -21.83 6.45 21.64
N SER A 285 -21.46 6.98 20.48
CA SER A 285 -22.39 7.32 19.39
C SER A 285 -22.77 6.14 18.50
N HIS A 286 -22.06 5.00 18.59
CA HIS A 286 -22.37 3.80 17.79
C HIS A 286 -23.37 2.90 18.51
N CYS A 287 -24.55 2.73 17.92
CA CYS A 287 -25.53 1.75 18.36
C CYS A 287 -25.24 0.41 17.68
N ILE A 288 -24.85 -0.60 18.46
CA ILE A 288 -24.56 -1.95 17.93
C ILE A 288 -25.84 -2.59 17.45
N GLU A 289 -25.88 -2.92 16.18
CA GLU A 289 -27.03 -3.56 15.54
C GLU A 289 -27.03 -5.09 15.75
N PRO A 290 -28.22 -5.74 15.86
CA PRO A 290 -28.28 -7.19 16.03
C PRO A 290 -27.54 -7.99 14.95
N TRP A 291 -27.56 -7.53 13.70
CA TRP A 291 -26.88 -8.20 12.58
C TRP A 291 -25.35 -8.18 12.70
N GLU A 292 -24.77 -7.16 13.35
CA GLU A 292 -23.33 -7.10 13.63
C GLU A 292 -22.91 -8.23 14.57
N LEU A 293 -23.69 -8.45 15.62
CA LEU A 293 -23.45 -9.53 16.58
C LEU A 293 -23.61 -10.90 15.90
N ASP A 294 -24.59 -11.06 15.03
CA ASP A 294 -24.80 -12.30 14.28
C ASP A 294 -23.65 -12.58 13.30
N LEU A 295 -23.16 -11.52 12.66
CA LEU A 295 -21.99 -11.61 11.78
C LEU A 295 -20.73 -12.03 12.56
N LEU A 296 -20.47 -11.42 13.71
CA LEU A 296 -19.34 -11.76 14.56
C LEU A 296 -19.44 -13.19 15.12
N ARG A 297 -20.65 -13.67 15.48
CA ARG A 297 -20.88 -15.08 15.86
C ARG A 297 -20.52 -16.04 14.74
N ARG A 298 -20.79 -15.65 13.47
CA ARG A 298 -20.46 -16.45 12.30
C ARG A 298 -18.98 -16.38 11.92
N TRP A 299 -18.37 -15.21 11.94
CA TRP A 299 -16.97 -14.99 11.52
C TRP A 299 -15.95 -15.44 12.55
N ARG A 300 -16.24 -15.22 13.83
CA ARG A 300 -15.39 -15.60 14.95
C ARG A 300 -13.94 -15.18 14.79
N PRO A 301 -13.66 -13.88 14.58
CA PRO A 301 -12.27 -13.40 14.50
C PRO A 301 -11.49 -13.82 15.73
N ALA A 302 -10.19 -14.07 15.60
CA ALA A 302 -9.37 -14.54 16.72
C ALA A 302 -9.21 -13.48 17.82
N PHE A 303 -9.30 -12.20 17.46
CA PHE A 303 -9.26 -11.08 18.41
C PHE A 303 -10.00 -9.87 17.84
N LEU A 304 -10.50 -9.01 18.73
CA LEU A 304 -10.95 -7.66 18.42
C LEU A 304 -9.88 -6.67 18.85
N HIS A 305 -9.49 -5.80 17.94
CA HIS A 305 -8.40 -4.85 18.11
C HIS A 305 -8.91 -3.44 18.31
N LEU A 306 -8.65 -2.88 19.47
CA LEU A 306 -8.97 -1.50 19.84
C LEU A 306 -7.70 -0.68 19.92
N THR A 307 -7.63 0.41 19.16
CA THR A 307 -6.55 1.41 19.20
C THR A 307 -7.00 2.61 20.03
N LEU A 308 -6.26 2.94 21.07
CA LEU A 308 -6.55 4.03 21.99
C LEU A 308 -5.41 5.06 21.97
N TRP A 309 -5.74 6.31 21.75
CA TRP A 309 -4.77 7.41 21.81
C TRP A 309 -4.80 8.08 23.18
N THR A 310 -3.64 8.28 23.79
CA THR A 310 -3.52 8.80 25.17
C THR A 310 -4.11 10.21 25.36
N ASP A 311 -4.18 11.01 24.33
CA ASP A 311 -4.78 12.34 24.31
C ASP A 311 -6.32 12.34 24.22
N THR A 312 -6.91 11.20 23.85
CA THR A 312 -8.37 11.04 23.71
C THR A 312 -8.95 9.94 24.59
N LEU A 313 -8.14 9.28 25.41
CA LEU A 313 -8.49 8.11 26.22
C LEU A 313 -9.62 8.36 27.26
N SER A 314 -9.84 9.58 27.65
CA SER A 314 -10.68 9.87 28.83
C SER A 314 -12.17 10.03 28.52
N ALA A 315 -12.59 10.10 27.26
CA ALA A 315 -13.89 10.69 27.01
C ALA A 315 -14.97 9.74 26.47
N ASP A 316 -14.64 8.68 25.68
CA ASP A 316 -15.75 8.17 24.85
C ASP A 316 -15.65 6.72 24.37
N VAL A 317 -15.04 5.82 25.16
CA VAL A 317 -15.06 4.39 24.84
C VAL A 317 -16.29 3.72 25.43
N ASP A 318 -17.15 3.17 24.56
CA ASP A 318 -18.25 2.33 24.98
C ASP A 318 -17.79 0.93 25.38
N TRP A 319 -17.32 0.80 26.62
CA TRP A 319 -16.88 -0.49 27.17
C TRP A 319 -17.96 -1.55 27.26
N HIS A 320 -19.25 -1.14 27.34
CA HIS A 320 -20.37 -2.06 27.29
C HIS A 320 -20.51 -2.65 25.88
N GLY A 321 -20.41 -1.82 24.87
CA GLY A 321 -20.38 -2.24 23.46
C GLY A 321 -19.22 -3.16 23.17
N VAL A 322 -18.00 -2.82 23.62
CA VAL A 322 -16.81 -3.70 23.49
C VAL A 322 -17.09 -5.08 24.07
N ARG A 323 -17.67 -5.14 25.28
CA ARG A 323 -18.01 -6.41 25.92
C ARG A 323 -19.03 -7.20 25.10
N SER A 324 -20.03 -6.55 24.56
CA SER A 324 -21.07 -7.19 23.73
C SER A 324 -20.48 -7.80 22.45
N LEU A 325 -19.58 -7.07 21.77
CA LEU A 325 -18.88 -7.55 20.57
C LEU A 325 -17.97 -8.76 20.90
N LEU A 326 -17.23 -8.71 22.02
CA LEU A 326 -16.37 -9.82 22.48
C LEU A 326 -17.19 -11.06 22.86
N GLN A 327 -18.31 -10.89 23.54
CA GLN A 327 -19.21 -11.99 23.88
C GLN A 327 -19.83 -12.64 22.63
N ALA A 328 -20.21 -11.83 21.64
CA ALA A 328 -20.77 -12.35 20.39
C ALA A 328 -19.71 -13.13 19.58
N SER A 329 -18.51 -12.59 19.44
CA SER A 329 -17.44 -13.19 18.64
C SER A 329 -16.75 -14.36 19.32
N GLY A 330 -16.68 -14.37 20.65
CA GLY A 330 -15.79 -15.24 21.43
C GLY A 330 -14.30 -14.90 21.26
N ALA A 331 -14.00 -13.69 20.76
CA ALA A 331 -12.66 -13.23 20.43
C ALA A 331 -11.89 -12.74 21.66
N ASP A 332 -10.56 -12.76 21.59
CA ASP A 332 -9.69 -12.08 22.54
C ASP A 332 -9.74 -10.55 22.37
N LEU A 333 -9.54 -9.79 23.44
CA LEU A 333 -9.33 -8.35 23.36
C LEU A 333 -7.85 -8.01 23.17
N ARG A 334 -7.51 -7.28 22.12
CA ARG A 334 -6.22 -6.65 21.91
C ARG A 334 -6.35 -5.14 22.06
N LEU A 335 -5.42 -4.53 22.82
CA LEU A 335 -5.34 -3.09 23.00
C LEU A 335 -4.00 -2.57 22.49
N ASP A 336 -4.04 -1.56 21.64
CA ASP A 336 -2.87 -0.75 21.30
C ASP A 336 -3.05 0.64 21.95
N VAL A 337 -2.18 0.95 22.93
CA VAL A 337 -2.16 2.26 23.62
C VAL A 337 -1.13 3.13 22.94
N CYS A 338 -1.62 4.15 22.22
CA CYS A 338 -0.83 4.99 21.35
C CYS A 338 -0.57 6.36 21.96
N ALA A 339 0.69 6.78 22.01
CA ALA A 339 1.09 8.14 22.37
C ALA A 339 1.49 8.92 21.11
N ARG A 340 1.18 10.23 21.07
CA ARG A 340 1.65 11.09 19.99
C ARG A 340 3.06 11.58 20.30
N GLU A 341 3.98 11.34 19.36
CA GLU A 341 5.39 11.76 19.48
C GLU A 341 5.56 13.29 19.44
N ASP A 342 4.68 13.98 18.71
CA ASP A 342 4.70 15.42 18.50
C ASP A 342 4.30 16.25 19.73
N LEU A 343 3.69 15.66 20.76
CA LEU A 343 3.25 16.36 21.96
C LEU A 343 4.33 16.48 23.05
N GLY A 344 5.58 16.08 22.78
CA GLY A 344 6.72 16.23 23.71
C GLY A 344 6.58 15.48 25.05
N HIS A 345 5.54 14.66 25.20
CA HIS A 345 5.31 13.83 26.37
C HIS A 345 5.99 12.49 26.18
N GLY A 346 7.19 12.37 26.70
CA GLY A 346 8.06 11.20 26.56
C GLY A 346 7.42 9.91 27.04
N GLY A 347 6.68 9.23 26.16
CA GLY A 347 6.22 7.88 26.36
C GLY A 347 4.88 7.74 27.11
N LEU A 348 4.52 6.49 27.35
CA LEU A 348 3.29 6.08 28.01
C LEU A 348 3.32 6.45 29.51
N GLN A 349 2.38 7.27 29.96
CA GLN A 349 2.31 7.70 31.38
C GLN A 349 1.68 6.63 32.26
N ASP A 350 2.28 6.39 33.43
CA ASP A 350 1.81 5.38 34.43
C ASP A 350 0.35 5.62 34.83
N ALA A 351 -0.02 6.87 35.10
CA ALA A 351 -1.39 7.24 35.50
C ALA A 351 -2.43 6.86 34.44
N VAL A 352 -2.13 7.08 33.15
CA VAL A 352 -3.02 6.77 32.04
C VAL A 352 -3.23 5.26 31.90
N VAL A 353 -2.17 4.48 32.06
CA VAL A 353 -2.25 3.01 31.97
C VAL A 353 -3.04 2.42 33.15
N ARG A 354 -2.87 2.96 34.35
CA ARG A 354 -3.62 2.48 35.53
C ARG A 354 -5.09 2.88 35.47
N ASP A 355 -5.39 4.07 34.98
CA ASP A 355 -6.77 4.50 34.76
C ASP A 355 -7.47 3.58 33.72
N LEU A 356 -6.82 3.31 32.59
CA LEU A 356 -7.31 2.34 31.61
C LEU A 356 -7.57 0.97 32.22
N ALA A 357 -6.65 0.47 33.05
CA ALA A 357 -6.84 -0.81 33.73
C ALA A 357 -8.04 -0.78 34.69
N GLY A 358 -8.28 0.34 35.38
CA GLY A 358 -9.46 0.56 36.21
C GLY A 358 -10.75 0.53 35.42
N GLN A 359 -10.80 1.21 34.27
CA GLN A 359 -11.96 1.22 33.37
C GLN A 359 -12.27 -0.18 32.82
N LEU A 360 -11.25 -0.92 32.37
CA LEU A 360 -11.40 -2.31 31.91
C LEU A 360 -11.92 -3.23 33.02
N ALA A 361 -11.37 -3.12 34.22
CA ALA A 361 -11.82 -3.90 35.38
C ALA A 361 -13.26 -3.60 35.73
N ALA A 362 -13.69 -2.32 35.74
CA ALA A 362 -15.05 -1.91 35.96
C ALA A 362 -16.02 -2.46 34.88
N ALA A 363 -15.54 -2.56 33.63
CA ALA A 363 -16.28 -3.17 32.52
C ALA A 363 -16.27 -4.71 32.53
N GLY A 364 -15.49 -5.35 33.43
CA GLY A 364 -15.31 -6.80 33.45
C GLY A 364 -14.52 -7.33 32.24
N LEU A 365 -13.61 -6.53 31.68
CA LEU A 365 -12.80 -6.87 30.52
C LEU A 365 -11.37 -7.17 30.92
N VAL A 366 -10.79 -8.22 30.32
CA VAL A 366 -9.38 -8.60 30.48
C VAL A 366 -8.75 -8.68 29.10
N PRO A 367 -7.78 -7.82 28.78
CA PRO A 367 -7.11 -7.90 27.49
C PRO A 367 -6.16 -9.10 27.45
N ALA A 368 -6.19 -9.84 26.35
CA ALA A 368 -5.25 -10.93 26.06
C ALA A 368 -3.89 -10.40 25.58
N SER A 369 -3.87 -9.24 24.96
CA SER A 369 -2.64 -8.55 24.55
C SER A 369 -2.77 -7.04 24.66
N VAL A 370 -1.67 -6.38 25.07
CA VAL A 370 -1.58 -4.91 25.19
C VAL A 370 -0.25 -4.45 24.60
N ALA A 371 -0.28 -3.46 23.72
CA ALA A 371 0.93 -2.86 23.18
C ALA A 371 1.05 -1.38 23.55
N ALA A 372 2.28 -0.93 23.81
CA ALA A 372 2.63 0.49 23.90
C ALA A 372 3.21 0.94 22.56
N LEU A 373 2.63 1.98 21.93
CA LEU A 373 3.02 2.47 20.62
C LEU A 373 3.18 4.01 20.61
N PRO A 374 4.39 4.55 20.33
CA PRO A 374 5.64 3.82 20.11
C PRO A 374 6.14 3.10 21.37
N CYS A 375 6.91 2.04 21.15
CA CYS A 375 7.47 1.27 22.26
C CYS A 375 8.66 1.97 22.93
N GLY A 376 8.92 1.60 24.18
CA GLY A 376 10.09 1.99 24.94
C GLY A 376 10.32 1.03 26.10
N PRO A 377 11.56 0.92 26.64
CA PRO A 377 11.89 -0.10 27.64
C PRO A 377 11.07 0.03 28.93
N GLN A 378 10.72 1.24 29.34
CA GLN A 378 9.90 1.49 30.52
C GLN A 378 8.42 1.14 30.28
N ALA A 379 7.92 1.30 29.05
CA ALA A 379 6.53 1.04 28.70
C ALA A 379 6.21 -0.46 28.80
N ALA A 380 7.08 -1.34 28.30
CA ALA A 380 6.88 -2.78 28.39
C ALA A 380 6.86 -3.26 29.85
N ALA A 381 7.75 -2.75 30.70
CA ALA A 381 7.78 -3.06 32.11
C ALA A 381 6.50 -2.62 32.86
N LEU A 382 6.03 -1.40 32.55
CA LEU A 382 4.79 -0.85 33.11
C LEU A 382 3.59 -1.71 32.68
N LEU A 383 3.46 -2.03 31.42
CA LEU A 383 2.36 -2.87 30.93
C LEU A 383 2.35 -4.26 31.56
N ARG A 384 3.52 -4.89 31.75
CA ARG A 384 3.61 -6.19 32.48
C ARG A 384 3.15 -6.09 33.90
N GLN A 385 3.46 -4.99 34.61
CA GLN A 385 3.03 -4.77 35.98
C GLN A 385 1.50 -4.59 36.08
N VAL A 386 0.93 -3.83 35.15
CA VAL A 386 -0.50 -3.47 35.18
C VAL A 386 -1.37 -4.57 34.57
N PHE A 387 -0.90 -5.24 33.52
CA PHE A 387 -1.61 -6.33 32.82
C PHE A 387 -0.83 -7.65 32.87
N PRO A 388 -0.65 -8.27 34.06
CA PRO A 388 0.26 -9.41 34.24
C PRO A 388 -0.15 -10.68 33.46
N LYS A 389 -1.39 -10.76 32.97
CA LYS A 389 -1.91 -11.89 32.18
C LYS A 389 -1.86 -11.64 30.68
N ALA A 390 -1.59 -10.41 30.25
CA ALA A 390 -1.56 -10.06 28.84
C ALA A 390 -0.20 -10.33 28.21
N THR A 391 -0.20 -10.69 26.94
CA THR A 391 0.99 -10.66 26.08
C THR A 391 1.33 -9.19 25.79
N ILE A 392 2.58 -8.79 26.00
CA ILE A 392 2.99 -7.40 25.89
C ILE A 392 3.64 -7.13 24.56
N GLY A 393 3.12 -6.11 23.87
CA GLY A 393 3.62 -5.65 22.56
C GLY A 393 4.30 -4.31 22.60
N GLY A 394 5.05 -4.06 21.54
CA GLY A 394 5.66 -2.80 21.21
C GLY A 394 5.65 -2.54 19.70
N GLY A 395 6.33 -1.50 19.26
CA GLY A 395 6.41 -1.11 17.85
C GLY A 395 5.96 0.31 17.63
N THR A 396 5.18 0.54 16.57
CA THR A 396 4.68 1.87 16.20
C THR A 396 3.23 1.80 15.72
N PRO A 397 2.41 2.82 15.96
CA PRO A 397 1.07 2.91 15.38
C PRO A 397 1.10 3.33 13.90
N HIS A 398 2.29 3.59 13.38
CA HIS A 398 2.56 4.13 12.04
C HIS A 398 3.16 3.06 11.11
N PHE A 399 3.82 3.52 10.04
CA PHE A 399 4.42 2.68 9.01
C PHE A 399 5.72 2.01 9.47
N PHE A 400 6.17 1.02 8.71
CA PHE A 400 7.41 0.30 9.00
C PHE A 400 8.63 1.22 9.13
N ALA A 401 8.67 2.35 8.42
CA ALA A 401 9.75 3.33 8.51
C ALA A 401 10.04 3.80 9.94
N GLN A 402 8.99 4.02 10.74
CA GLN A 402 9.14 4.41 12.15
C GLN A 402 9.70 3.26 12.97
N LEU A 403 9.18 2.04 12.80
CA LEU A 403 9.71 0.85 13.46
C LEU A 403 11.19 0.59 13.08
N ASN A 404 11.52 0.73 11.80
CA ASN A 404 12.88 0.49 11.30
C ASN A 404 13.91 1.50 11.83
N ARG A 405 13.45 2.64 12.36
CA ARG A 405 14.28 3.68 13.00
C ARG A 405 14.33 3.58 14.51
N LEU A 406 13.45 2.78 15.12
CA LEU A 406 13.48 2.61 16.56
C LEU A 406 14.73 1.87 17.02
N GLU A 407 15.33 2.35 18.09
CA GLU A 407 16.36 1.59 18.81
C GLU A 407 15.72 0.37 19.49
N HIS A 408 16.55 -0.63 19.80
CA HIS A 408 16.08 -1.85 20.45
C HIS A 408 15.40 -1.52 21.79
N SER A 409 14.11 -1.75 21.88
CA SER A 409 13.42 -1.89 23.17
C SER A 409 13.57 -3.34 23.64
N GLY A 410 13.46 -3.58 24.93
CA GLY A 410 13.56 -4.91 25.51
C GLY A 410 12.28 -5.22 26.31
N GLY A 411 11.88 -6.49 26.31
CA GLY A 411 10.77 -6.94 27.16
C GLY A 411 9.44 -7.12 26.44
N GLU A 412 9.30 -6.82 25.15
CA GLU A 412 8.10 -7.10 24.37
C GLU A 412 8.08 -8.56 23.89
N ASP A 413 6.89 -9.15 23.81
CA ASP A 413 6.66 -10.49 23.28
C ASP A 413 6.39 -10.42 21.76
N PHE A 414 5.81 -9.31 21.28
CA PHE A 414 5.56 -9.07 19.87
C PHE A 414 5.83 -7.61 19.48
N MET A 415 6.06 -7.40 18.18
CA MET A 415 6.22 -6.07 17.58
C MET A 415 5.10 -5.80 16.58
N ALA A 416 4.66 -4.53 16.49
CA ALA A 416 3.56 -4.12 15.65
C ALA A 416 3.92 -2.90 14.79
N PHE A 417 3.36 -2.85 13.58
CA PHE A 417 3.33 -1.69 12.69
C PHE A 417 2.14 -1.79 11.72
N THR A 418 1.86 -0.70 11.00
CA THR A 418 0.79 -0.67 10.00
C THR A 418 1.36 -0.60 8.59
N VAL A 419 0.57 -1.04 7.60
CA VAL A 419 0.86 -0.94 6.17
C VAL A 419 -0.23 -0.12 5.50
N CYS A 420 0.18 0.83 4.66
CA CYS A 420 -0.71 1.69 3.88
C CYS A 420 -0.12 1.88 2.48
N PRO A 421 -0.84 1.54 1.39
CA PRO A 421 -0.31 1.63 0.03
C PRO A 421 -0.39 3.03 -0.59
N ILE A 422 -1.04 4.01 0.06
CA ILE A 422 -1.24 5.37 -0.46
C ILE A 422 -0.35 6.43 0.19
N VAL A 423 0.83 6.04 0.70
CA VAL A 423 1.73 7.00 1.38
C VAL A 423 2.31 8.03 0.42
N HIS A 424 2.73 7.63 -0.77
CA HIS A 424 3.43 8.48 -1.72
C HIS A 424 2.65 8.78 -3.00
N GLY A 425 1.62 8.04 -3.30
CA GLY A 425 0.81 8.20 -4.49
C GLY A 425 -0.47 7.40 -4.40
N THR A 426 -1.35 7.58 -5.39
CA THR A 426 -2.67 6.98 -5.43
C THR A 426 -2.91 6.16 -6.69
N ASP A 427 -1.91 5.98 -7.55
CA ASP A 427 -2.09 5.19 -8.76
C ASP A 427 -2.30 3.70 -8.44
N ASP A 428 -3.17 3.08 -9.22
CA ASP A 428 -3.65 1.73 -8.98
C ASP A 428 -2.53 0.69 -9.10
N ASP A 429 -1.60 0.88 -10.04
CA ASP A 429 -0.50 -0.06 -10.26
C ASP A 429 0.50 -0.03 -9.09
N CYS A 430 0.90 1.16 -8.62
CA CYS A 430 1.77 1.29 -7.45
C CYS A 430 1.15 0.70 -6.19
N MET A 431 -0.16 0.88 -5.99
CA MET A 431 -0.85 0.29 -4.85
C MET A 431 -0.85 -1.24 -4.88
N MET A 432 -1.11 -1.85 -6.04
CA MET A 432 -1.02 -3.32 -6.17
C MET A 432 0.43 -3.81 -6.07
N HIS A 433 1.39 -3.07 -6.60
CA HIS A 433 2.82 -3.39 -6.43
C HIS A 433 3.28 -3.33 -4.97
N SER A 434 2.67 -2.48 -4.13
CA SER A 434 3.01 -2.35 -2.70
C SER A 434 3.00 -3.70 -1.95
N LEU A 435 2.17 -4.64 -2.40
CA LEU A 435 2.07 -5.99 -1.83
C LEU A 435 3.39 -6.78 -1.86
N GLN A 436 4.35 -6.38 -2.72
CA GLN A 436 5.66 -7.02 -2.82
C GLN A 436 6.63 -6.60 -1.70
N SER A 437 6.41 -5.46 -1.06
CA SER A 437 7.36 -4.88 -0.10
C SER A 437 7.33 -5.57 1.27
N LEU A 438 6.17 -6.10 1.71
CA LEU A 438 5.97 -6.66 3.05
C LEU A 438 6.95 -7.78 3.42
N PRO A 439 7.29 -8.74 2.56
CA PRO A 439 8.30 -9.75 2.89
C PRO A 439 9.67 -9.16 3.21
N SER A 440 10.12 -8.17 2.45
CA SER A 440 11.41 -7.48 2.68
C SER A 440 11.41 -6.67 3.99
N MET A 441 10.30 -6.01 4.30
CA MET A 441 10.12 -5.31 5.58
C MET A 441 10.25 -6.28 6.76
N LEU A 442 9.56 -7.42 6.70
CA LEU A 442 9.59 -8.40 7.78
C LEU A 442 10.92 -9.14 7.90
N GLU A 443 11.60 -9.40 6.79
CA GLU A 443 12.95 -9.95 6.84
C GLU A 443 13.91 -8.99 7.56
N THR A 444 13.87 -7.72 7.23
CA THR A 444 14.65 -6.67 7.91
C THR A 444 14.26 -6.56 9.40
N ALA A 445 12.97 -6.55 9.69
CA ALA A 445 12.42 -6.46 11.03
C ALA A 445 12.90 -7.61 11.93
N ARG A 446 12.87 -8.85 11.43
CA ARG A 446 13.37 -10.03 12.19
C ARG A 446 14.84 -9.97 12.52
N ARG A 447 15.65 -9.40 11.64
CA ARG A 447 17.09 -9.21 11.91
C ARG A 447 17.31 -8.16 13.00
N ARG A 448 16.51 -7.09 12.99
CA ARG A 448 16.61 -6.00 13.97
C ARG A 448 16.01 -6.36 15.33
N HIS A 449 14.95 -7.16 15.34
CA HIS A 449 14.21 -7.58 16.56
C HIS A 449 14.07 -9.11 16.62
N PRO A 450 15.18 -9.85 16.85
CA PRO A 450 15.17 -11.30 16.79
C PRO A 450 14.28 -11.91 17.87
N GLY A 451 13.62 -13.02 17.56
CA GLY A 451 12.79 -13.79 18.49
C GLY A 451 11.42 -13.17 18.82
N ARG A 452 11.01 -12.08 18.16
CA ARG A 452 9.71 -11.44 18.37
C ARG A 452 8.65 -11.99 17.40
N ALA A 453 7.42 -12.10 17.91
CA ALA A 453 6.27 -12.30 17.06
C ALA A 453 5.90 -11.01 16.29
N TRP A 454 5.26 -11.13 15.14
CA TRP A 454 4.88 -9.99 14.29
C TRP A 454 3.37 -9.89 14.21
N HIS A 455 2.84 -8.77 14.69
CA HIS A 455 1.44 -8.42 14.65
C HIS A 455 1.27 -7.17 13.78
N ILE A 456 0.65 -7.31 12.61
CA ILE A 456 0.54 -6.22 11.63
C ILE A 456 -0.88 -5.70 11.58
N GLY A 457 -1.01 -4.38 11.51
CA GLY A 457 -2.29 -3.72 11.37
C GLY A 457 -2.75 -2.89 12.58
N PRO A 458 -3.94 -2.29 12.47
CA PRO A 458 -4.95 -2.45 11.41
C PRO A 458 -4.46 -1.96 10.04
N ASN A 459 -4.64 -2.79 9.01
CA ASN A 459 -4.19 -2.51 7.65
C ASN A 459 -5.37 -2.37 6.70
N TRP A 460 -5.36 -1.32 5.90
CA TRP A 460 -6.29 -1.06 4.84
C TRP A 460 -5.67 -0.10 3.81
N LEU A 461 -6.43 0.25 2.76
CA LEU A 461 -5.97 1.21 1.76
C LEU A 461 -5.73 2.61 2.37
N PRO A 462 -6.65 3.18 3.19
CA PRO A 462 -6.46 4.49 3.79
C PRO A 462 -5.34 4.52 4.85
N ALA A 463 -4.75 5.70 5.02
CA ALA A 463 -3.78 5.96 6.08
C ALA A 463 -4.49 6.22 7.41
N ARG A 464 -4.50 5.27 8.33
CA ARG A 464 -5.15 5.42 9.64
C ARG A 464 -4.48 6.44 10.54
N ALA A 465 -3.14 6.50 10.53
CA ALA A 465 -2.32 7.50 11.22
C ALA A 465 -1.08 7.80 10.38
N SER A 466 -0.65 9.04 10.37
CA SER A 466 0.55 9.45 9.63
C SER A 466 1.52 10.18 10.54
N PRO A 467 2.80 9.75 10.57
CA PRO A 467 3.86 10.48 11.27
C PRO A 467 4.41 11.65 10.43
N LEU A 468 3.93 11.83 9.19
CA LEU A 468 4.53 12.75 8.20
C LEU A 468 3.90 14.15 8.22
N GLY A 469 3.07 14.43 9.23
CA GLY A 469 2.36 15.68 9.39
C GLY A 469 0.85 15.55 9.25
N ARG A 470 0.18 16.63 8.87
CA ARG A 470 -1.28 16.67 8.75
C ARG A 470 -1.76 15.77 7.61
N GLN A 471 -2.75 14.93 7.89
CA GLN A 471 -3.41 14.15 6.84
C GLN A 471 -4.35 15.05 6.02
N PRO A 472 -4.38 14.89 4.69
CA PRO A 472 -5.34 15.59 3.85
C PRO A 472 -6.78 15.25 4.23
N ALA A 473 -7.67 16.24 4.13
CA ALA A 473 -9.09 16.00 4.27
C ALA A 473 -9.61 15.16 3.09
N SER A 474 -10.49 14.22 3.36
CA SER A 474 -11.12 13.37 2.33
C SER A 474 -12.56 13.08 2.73
N ASP A 475 -13.46 13.15 1.77
CA ASP A 475 -14.85 12.70 1.90
C ASP A 475 -15.04 11.23 1.42
N GLY A 476 -13.96 10.57 1.08
CA GLY A 476 -13.96 9.18 0.57
C GLY A 476 -14.51 9.05 -0.86
N ARG A 477 -14.54 10.13 -1.65
CA ARG A 477 -14.99 10.12 -3.05
C ARG A 477 -13.87 10.28 -4.06
N GLN A 478 -12.71 10.75 -3.60
CA GLN A 478 -11.53 11.00 -4.41
C GLN A 478 -10.32 10.21 -3.89
N ARG A 479 -9.39 9.91 -4.79
CA ARG A 479 -8.11 9.25 -4.50
C ARG A 479 -7.10 10.29 -4.03
N ILE A 480 -6.84 10.35 -2.73
CA ILE A 480 -5.95 11.35 -2.12
C ILE A 480 -4.86 10.63 -1.33
N ALA A 481 -3.59 10.90 -1.65
CA ALA A 481 -2.46 10.30 -0.93
C ALA A 481 -2.49 10.68 0.56
N LEU A 482 -2.16 9.72 1.43
CA LEU A 482 -2.18 9.85 2.90
C LEU A 482 -3.55 10.15 3.52
N ALA A 483 -4.63 10.16 2.75
CA ALA A 483 -5.96 10.43 3.29
C ALA A 483 -6.48 9.32 4.20
N ARG A 484 -7.40 9.67 5.09
CA ARG A 484 -8.07 8.73 6.01
C ARG A 484 -9.17 7.90 5.35
N LEU A 485 -9.61 8.29 4.16
CA LEU A 485 -10.62 7.59 3.37
C LEU A 485 -10.11 7.43 1.94
N ASP A 486 -10.30 6.23 1.39
CA ASP A 486 -10.03 5.93 -0.02
C ASP A 486 -11.25 5.20 -0.61
N PRO A 487 -11.84 5.71 -1.70
CA PRO A 487 -13.07 5.14 -2.25
C PRO A 487 -12.91 3.67 -2.68
N ARG A 488 -11.72 3.24 -3.06
CA ARG A 488 -11.46 1.89 -3.56
C ARG A 488 -11.67 0.80 -2.50
N THR A 489 -11.76 1.17 -1.21
CA THR A 489 -12.21 0.25 -0.15
C THR A 489 -13.60 -0.33 -0.42
N ARG A 490 -14.44 0.38 -1.18
CA ARG A 490 -15.84 0.02 -1.49
C ARG A 490 -15.98 -0.82 -2.76
N GLY A 491 -14.88 -1.01 -3.52
CA GLY A 491 -14.85 -1.73 -4.79
C GLY A 491 -14.10 -3.05 -4.75
N LEU A 492 -14.16 -3.77 -5.87
CA LEU A 492 -13.39 -5.01 -6.08
C LEU A 492 -11.88 -4.79 -5.94
N PHE A 493 -11.39 -3.61 -6.31
CA PHE A 493 -9.99 -3.23 -6.11
C PHE A 493 -9.55 -3.44 -4.64
N GLY A 494 -10.34 -2.95 -3.69
CA GLY A 494 -10.03 -3.11 -2.26
C GLY A 494 -10.05 -4.58 -1.82
N ALA A 495 -11.00 -5.37 -2.31
CA ALA A 495 -11.07 -6.80 -2.01
C ALA A 495 -9.87 -7.56 -2.58
N ALA A 496 -9.47 -7.26 -3.82
CA ALA A 496 -8.30 -7.86 -4.45
C ALA A 496 -7.01 -7.50 -3.71
N TRP A 497 -6.83 -6.21 -3.36
CA TRP A 497 -5.69 -5.77 -2.56
C TRP A 497 -5.64 -6.46 -1.19
N LEU A 498 -6.77 -6.58 -0.51
CA LEU A 498 -6.83 -7.22 0.82
C LEU A 498 -6.48 -8.71 0.75
N LEU A 499 -6.94 -9.43 -0.28
CA LEU A 499 -6.52 -10.82 -0.49
C LEU A 499 -5.03 -10.92 -0.79
N GLY A 500 -4.49 -10.04 -1.62
CA GLY A 500 -3.06 -9.94 -1.90
C GLY A 500 -2.24 -9.65 -0.65
N HIS A 501 -2.72 -8.74 0.21
CA HIS A 501 -2.08 -8.41 1.48
C HIS A 501 -2.09 -9.59 2.45
N LEU A 502 -3.20 -10.29 2.56
CA LEU A 502 -3.30 -11.52 3.36
C LEU A 502 -2.31 -12.59 2.87
N ALA A 503 -2.24 -12.82 1.54
CA ALA A 503 -1.28 -13.74 0.96
C ALA A 503 0.17 -13.33 1.25
N ALA A 504 0.50 -12.05 1.12
CA ALA A 504 1.83 -11.52 1.43
C ALA A 504 2.18 -11.68 2.92
N ALA A 505 1.24 -11.41 3.83
CA ALA A 505 1.41 -11.55 5.27
C ALA A 505 1.66 -13.02 5.69
N VAL A 506 0.90 -13.94 5.10
CA VAL A 506 1.09 -15.40 5.32
C VAL A 506 2.48 -15.84 4.86
N ARG A 507 2.87 -15.51 3.64
CA ARG A 507 4.19 -15.85 3.09
C ARG A 507 5.33 -15.23 3.89
N ALA A 508 5.12 -14.05 4.41
CA ALA A 508 6.07 -13.37 5.27
C ALA A 508 6.08 -13.92 6.72
N GLY A 509 5.20 -14.89 7.06
CA GLY A 509 5.14 -15.53 8.37
C GLY A 509 4.71 -14.58 9.49
N VAL A 510 3.71 -13.74 9.24
CA VAL A 510 3.06 -12.90 10.26
C VAL A 510 2.25 -13.78 11.21
N GLN A 511 2.34 -13.54 12.53
CA GLN A 511 1.61 -14.33 13.53
C GLN A 511 0.20 -13.80 13.79
N ALA A 512 -0.01 -12.47 13.69
CA ALA A 512 -1.33 -11.88 13.81
C ALA A 512 -1.51 -10.72 12.81
N LEU A 513 -2.68 -10.68 12.18
CA LEU A 513 -3.06 -9.65 11.23
C LEU A 513 -4.39 -9.03 11.64
N THR A 514 -4.40 -7.71 11.80
CA THR A 514 -5.65 -6.99 12.05
C THR A 514 -6.24 -6.52 10.74
N LEU A 515 -7.45 -6.99 10.46
CA LEU A 515 -8.28 -6.64 9.30
C LEU A 515 -8.92 -5.25 9.49
N PRO A 516 -9.48 -4.67 8.43
CA PRO A 516 -10.22 -3.41 8.50
C PRO A 516 -11.33 -3.41 9.57
N PRO A 517 -11.82 -2.23 9.98
CA PRO A 517 -12.97 -2.16 10.87
C PRO A 517 -14.22 -2.77 10.22
N LEU A 518 -15.06 -3.34 11.07
CA LEU A 518 -16.33 -3.92 10.61
C LEU A 518 -17.22 -2.84 9.98
N LEU A 519 -17.39 -1.74 10.68
CA LEU A 519 -18.24 -0.62 10.30
C LEU A 519 -17.46 0.68 10.22
N GLY A 520 -17.98 1.61 9.45
CA GLY A 520 -17.46 2.98 9.33
C GLY A 520 -17.20 3.36 7.87
N ASP A 521 -16.82 4.61 7.65
CA ASP A 521 -16.55 5.13 6.31
C ASP A 521 -15.36 4.41 5.63
N ASP A 522 -14.44 3.85 6.42
CA ASP A 522 -13.34 3.00 6.01
C ASP A 522 -13.57 1.52 6.38
N GLY A 523 -14.80 1.14 6.73
CA GLY A 523 -15.17 -0.20 7.18
C GLY A 523 -15.47 -1.17 6.04
N LEU A 524 -15.67 -2.43 6.43
CA LEU A 524 -16.19 -3.49 5.54
C LEU A 524 -17.67 -3.28 5.21
N TRP A 525 -18.38 -2.57 6.07
CA TRP A 525 -19.71 -1.97 5.83
C TRP A 525 -19.63 -0.47 6.07
N TRP A 526 -20.13 0.29 5.12
CA TRP A 526 -20.22 1.75 5.18
C TRP A 526 -21.68 2.21 5.09
N PHE A 527 -21.98 3.35 5.70
CA PHE A 527 -23.36 3.85 5.75
C PHE A 527 -23.60 4.78 4.56
N ASP A 528 -24.60 4.47 3.73
CA ASP A 528 -25.00 5.29 2.60
C ASP A 528 -26.51 5.22 2.39
N ALA A 529 -27.12 6.36 1.99
CA ALA A 529 -28.55 6.47 1.68
C ALA A 529 -29.48 5.86 2.75
N GLY A 530 -29.08 5.92 4.02
CA GLY A 530 -29.90 5.42 5.14
C GLY A 530 -29.76 3.93 5.44
N ALA A 531 -28.78 3.23 4.82
CA ALA A 531 -28.56 1.79 5.03
C ALA A 531 -27.05 1.45 5.06
N TRP A 532 -26.72 0.37 5.76
CA TRP A 532 -25.39 -0.22 5.74
C TRP A 532 -25.19 -1.01 4.44
N GLN A 533 -24.13 -0.67 3.71
CA GLN A 533 -23.73 -1.29 2.46
C GLN A 533 -22.48 -2.14 2.67
N ALA A 534 -22.55 -3.42 2.29
CA ALA A 534 -21.38 -4.29 2.31
C ALA A 534 -20.38 -3.93 1.20
N THR A 535 -19.11 -4.22 1.43
CA THR A 535 -18.07 -4.13 0.40
C THR A 535 -17.75 -5.52 -0.18
N PRO A 536 -17.16 -5.62 -1.39
CA PRO A 536 -16.69 -6.90 -1.92
C PRO A 536 -15.68 -7.60 -1.00
N ALA A 537 -14.89 -6.83 -0.23
CA ALA A 537 -13.96 -7.35 0.76
C ALA A 537 -14.69 -8.12 1.89
N ALA A 538 -15.86 -7.67 2.31
CA ALA A 538 -16.67 -8.41 3.29
C ALA A 538 -17.10 -9.79 2.77
N ALA A 539 -17.49 -9.89 1.50
CA ALA A 539 -17.84 -11.15 0.86
C ALA A 539 -16.65 -12.11 0.75
N MET A 540 -15.45 -11.60 0.50
CA MET A 540 -14.21 -12.38 0.49
C MET A 540 -13.86 -12.87 1.90
N LEU A 541 -13.94 -12.01 2.91
CA LEU A 541 -13.64 -12.35 4.30
C LEU A 541 -14.66 -13.35 4.87
N ASP A 542 -15.92 -13.32 4.43
CA ASP A 542 -16.91 -14.33 4.82
C ASP A 542 -16.50 -15.77 4.44
N VAL A 543 -15.63 -15.92 3.47
CA VAL A 543 -15.05 -17.23 3.12
C VAL A 543 -13.86 -17.56 4.03
N CYS A 544 -12.82 -16.72 4.05
CA CYS A 544 -11.56 -17.09 4.70
C CYS A 544 -11.63 -17.06 6.24
N LEU A 545 -12.50 -16.26 6.87
CA LEU A 545 -12.67 -16.24 8.33
C LEU A 545 -13.34 -17.52 8.88
N ARG A 546 -13.95 -18.33 8.01
CA ARG A 546 -14.49 -19.65 8.37
C ARG A 546 -13.49 -20.80 8.21
N TRP A 547 -12.29 -20.53 7.75
CA TRP A 547 -11.24 -21.53 7.68
C TRP A 547 -10.63 -21.79 9.06
N THR A 548 -10.33 -23.06 9.33
CA THR A 548 -9.65 -23.49 10.53
C THR A 548 -8.16 -23.72 10.32
N ARG A 549 -7.75 -23.87 9.05
CA ARG A 549 -6.37 -24.11 8.66
C ARG A 549 -6.09 -23.42 7.31
N LEU A 550 -4.89 -22.84 7.20
CA LEU A 550 -4.35 -22.36 5.95
C LEU A 550 -3.37 -23.39 5.40
N ASP A 551 -3.53 -23.77 4.14
CA ASP A 551 -2.70 -24.79 3.50
C ASP A 551 -1.57 -24.17 2.67
N ASN A 552 -1.82 -23.05 1.98
CA ASN A 552 -0.83 -22.37 1.13
C ASN A 552 -1.21 -20.92 0.86
N ALA A 553 -0.20 -20.10 0.51
CA ALA A 553 -0.39 -18.75 0.00
C ALA A 553 0.61 -18.46 -1.12
N GLU A 554 0.11 -17.93 -2.23
CA GLU A 554 0.90 -17.58 -3.40
C GLU A 554 0.63 -16.13 -3.82
N HIS A 555 1.65 -15.50 -4.35
CA HIS A 555 1.59 -14.15 -4.86
C HIS A 555 2.52 -14.02 -6.05
N HIS A 556 1.99 -13.66 -7.21
CA HIS A 556 2.74 -13.50 -8.44
C HIS A 556 2.60 -12.09 -8.97
N HIS A 557 3.73 -11.45 -9.17
CA HIS A 557 3.87 -10.21 -9.89
C HIS A 557 4.72 -10.46 -11.13
N LEU A 558 4.09 -10.46 -12.27
CA LEU A 558 4.76 -10.56 -13.57
C LEU A 558 4.39 -9.34 -14.40
N ALA A 559 5.26 -8.91 -15.30
CA ALA A 559 4.97 -7.88 -16.29
C ALA A 559 3.75 -8.22 -17.19
N SER A 560 3.34 -9.49 -17.22
CA SER A 560 2.21 -10.01 -18.02
C SER A 560 0.95 -10.28 -17.21
N GLY A 561 0.92 -9.96 -15.90
CA GLY A 561 -0.22 -10.14 -15.02
C GLY A 561 0.18 -10.43 -13.57
N ALA A 562 -0.64 -9.96 -12.66
CA ALA A 562 -0.43 -10.13 -11.24
C ALA A 562 -1.65 -10.81 -10.61
N TRP A 563 -1.42 -11.79 -9.76
CA TRP A 563 -2.47 -12.46 -9.01
C TRP A 563 -1.98 -12.93 -7.64
N ALA A 564 -2.90 -13.11 -6.72
CA ALA A 564 -2.64 -13.70 -5.41
C ALA A 564 -3.62 -14.82 -5.14
N ALA A 565 -3.18 -15.84 -4.42
CA ALA A 565 -4.04 -16.95 -4.01
C ALA A 565 -3.73 -17.38 -2.58
N ILE A 566 -4.77 -17.79 -1.87
CA ILE A 566 -4.68 -18.44 -0.56
C ILE A 566 -5.55 -19.70 -0.57
N THR A 567 -5.04 -20.75 0.03
CA THR A 567 -5.75 -22.02 0.17
C THR A 567 -5.96 -22.33 1.63
N GLY A 568 -7.19 -22.63 1.99
CA GLY A 568 -7.53 -22.98 3.36
C GLY A 568 -8.56 -24.09 3.45
N THR A 569 -8.68 -24.67 4.63
CA THR A 569 -9.65 -25.72 4.94
C THR A 569 -10.53 -25.27 6.09
N GLY A 570 -11.82 -25.38 5.91
CA GLY A 570 -12.85 -25.07 6.90
C GLY A 570 -13.91 -26.17 6.96
N THR A 571 -15.03 -25.87 7.63
CA THR A 571 -16.16 -26.81 7.79
C THR A 571 -16.81 -27.20 6.45
N GLN A 572 -16.64 -26.40 5.41
CA GLN A 572 -17.14 -26.65 4.05
C GLN A 572 -16.15 -27.40 3.13
N GLY A 573 -15.03 -27.84 3.68
CA GLY A 573 -13.98 -28.48 2.93
C GLY A 573 -12.79 -27.57 2.63
N ARG A 574 -11.98 -27.96 1.64
CA ARG A 574 -10.82 -27.22 1.19
C ARG A 574 -11.20 -26.23 0.09
N GLN A 575 -10.78 -24.98 0.23
CA GLN A 575 -11.12 -23.90 -0.69
C GLN A 575 -9.87 -23.13 -1.10
N VAL A 576 -9.90 -22.56 -2.32
CA VAL A 576 -8.91 -21.61 -2.80
C VAL A 576 -9.61 -20.29 -3.08
N LEU A 577 -9.05 -19.20 -2.60
CA LEU A 577 -9.40 -17.85 -3.03
C LEU A 577 -8.27 -17.30 -3.90
N VAL A 578 -8.64 -16.76 -5.05
CA VAL A 578 -7.72 -16.15 -6.01
C VAL A 578 -8.21 -14.75 -6.32
N ALA A 579 -7.29 -13.78 -6.41
CA ALA A 579 -7.59 -12.43 -6.89
C ALA A 579 -6.72 -12.07 -8.10
N ASN A 580 -7.33 -11.47 -9.11
CA ASN A 580 -6.62 -10.71 -10.12
C ASN A 580 -6.22 -9.36 -9.53
N LEU A 581 -4.91 -9.06 -9.51
CA LEU A 581 -4.35 -7.82 -8.94
C LEU A 581 -4.10 -6.75 -10.02
N SER A 582 -4.74 -6.86 -11.17
CA SER A 582 -4.53 -5.94 -12.29
C SER A 582 -5.82 -5.46 -12.93
N ALA A 583 -5.74 -4.34 -13.66
CA ALA A 583 -6.84 -3.81 -14.46
C ALA A 583 -7.11 -4.64 -15.72
N GLU A 584 -6.23 -5.58 -16.07
CA GLU A 584 -6.36 -6.42 -17.26
C GLU A 584 -6.93 -7.78 -16.88
N PRO A 585 -7.80 -8.38 -17.73
CA PRO A 585 -8.29 -9.73 -17.51
C PRO A 585 -7.14 -10.75 -17.47
N GLN A 586 -7.17 -11.66 -16.50
CA GLN A 586 -6.17 -12.72 -16.34
C GLN A 586 -6.74 -14.09 -16.62
N ARG A 587 -6.00 -14.92 -17.37
CA ARG A 587 -6.33 -16.32 -17.60
C ARG A 587 -5.60 -17.18 -16.58
N LEU A 588 -6.35 -17.94 -15.80
CA LEU A 588 -5.83 -18.93 -14.87
C LEU A 588 -6.16 -20.31 -15.40
N HIS A 589 -5.19 -21.19 -15.42
CA HIS A 589 -5.41 -22.61 -15.72
C HIS A 589 -5.48 -23.39 -14.41
N TRP A 590 -6.59 -24.07 -14.20
CA TRP A 590 -6.81 -24.90 -13.04
C TRP A 590 -6.71 -26.38 -13.44
N PRO A 591 -5.74 -27.15 -12.89
CA PRO A 591 -5.50 -28.51 -13.31
C PRO A 591 -6.43 -29.56 -12.69
N ASP A 592 -7.03 -29.26 -11.54
CA ASP A 592 -7.79 -30.22 -10.74
C ASP A 592 -9.30 -30.06 -10.91
N SER A 593 -10.08 -31.05 -10.45
CA SER A 593 -11.54 -30.95 -10.37
C SER A 593 -11.94 -30.03 -9.21
N GLY A 594 -13.00 -29.23 -9.40
CA GLY A 594 -13.54 -28.34 -8.39
C GLY A 594 -14.68 -27.49 -8.94
N GLN A 595 -15.47 -26.89 -8.07
CA GLN A 595 -16.53 -25.96 -8.43
C GLN A 595 -16.01 -24.53 -8.26
N TRP A 596 -16.22 -23.70 -9.27
CA TRP A 596 -15.77 -22.29 -9.27
C TRP A 596 -16.93 -21.35 -9.11
N ALA A 597 -16.70 -20.32 -8.31
CA ALA A 597 -17.56 -19.17 -8.21
C ALA A 597 -16.74 -17.89 -8.30
N CYS A 598 -17.22 -16.90 -9.05
CA CYS A 598 -16.53 -15.62 -9.26
C CYS A 598 -17.29 -14.49 -8.59
N LEU A 599 -16.54 -13.58 -7.99
CA LEU A 599 -16.96 -12.26 -7.53
C LEU A 599 -16.32 -11.25 -8.46
N ASP A 600 -17.03 -10.91 -9.53
CA ASP A 600 -16.66 -9.90 -10.53
C ASP A 600 -17.64 -8.72 -10.49
N ALA A 601 -17.42 -7.70 -11.32
CA ALA A 601 -18.27 -6.51 -11.34
C ALA A 601 -19.75 -6.87 -11.64
N ALA A 602 -20.00 -7.82 -12.54
CA ALA A 602 -21.36 -8.24 -12.87
C ALA A 602 -22.05 -8.95 -11.70
N ALA A 603 -21.36 -9.88 -11.05
CA ALA A 603 -21.89 -10.59 -9.87
C ALA A 603 -22.15 -9.63 -8.71
N TRP A 604 -21.21 -8.67 -8.48
CA TRP A 604 -21.35 -7.66 -7.43
C TRP A 604 -22.56 -6.75 -7.68
N LEU A 605 -22.75 -6.24 -8.91
CA LEU A 605 -23.89 -5.41 -9.27
C LEU A 605 -25.21 -6.16 -9.12
N GLN A 606 -25.27 -7.44 -9.48
CA GLN A 606 -26.44 -8.27 -9.26
C GLN A 606 -26.77 -8.45 -7.77
N HIS A 607 -25.73 -8.64 -6.94
CA HIS A 607 -25.92 -8.70 -5.48
C HIS A 607 -26.41 -7.38 -4.90
N GLN A 608 -25.92 -6.23 -5.39
CA GLN A 608 -26.41 -4.91 -4.95
C GLN A 608 -27.89 -4.69 -5.31
N ASP A 609 -28.30 -5.14 -6.50
CA ASP A 609 -29.71 -5.05 -6.94
C ASP A 609 -30.63 -6.07 -6.20
N GLU A 610 -30.07 -7.23 -5.83
CA GLU A 610 -30.76 -8.34 -5.16
C GLU A 610 -29.94 -8.85 -3.96
N PRO A 611 -29.96 -8.20 -2.78
CA PRO A 611 -29.09 -8.55 -1.65
C PRO A 611 -29.27 -9.98 -1.10
N ALA A 612 -30.40 -10.62 -1.37
CA ALA A 612 -30.63 -12.02 -1.03
C ALA A 612 -29.83 -12.99 -1.91
N ARG A 613 -29.34 -12.54 -3.05
CA ARG A 613 -28.51 -13.33 -3.96
C ARG A 613 -27.07 -13.36 -3.48
N SER A 614 -26.41 -14.51 -3.64
CA SER A 614 -24.98 -14.63 -3.35
C SER A 614 -24.17 -13.63 -4.17
N PRO A 615 -23.17 -12.93 -3.58
CA PRO A 615 -22.22 -12.12 -4.35
C PRO A 615 -21.28 -12.99 -5.22
N TRP A 616 -21.25 -14.30 -4.97
CA TRP A 616 -20.47 -15.28 -5.73
C TRP A 616 -21.34 -15.93 -6.80
N ARG A 617 -21.00 -15.74 -8.06
CA ARG A 617 -21.68 -16.33 -9.21
C ARG A 617 -20.99 -17.65 -9.60
N ASP A 618 -21.73 -18.74 -9.67
CA ASP A 618 -21.22 -20.01 -10.20
C ASP A 618 -20.69 -19.81 -11.63
N SER A 619 -19.46 -20.26 -11.85
CA SER A 619 -18.72 -20.02 -13.09
C SER A 619 -18.28 -21.32 -13.77
N GLY A 620 -18.57 -22.48 -13.19
CA GLY A 620 -18.34 -23.80 -13.81
C GLY A 620 -17.63 -24.80 -12.91
N HIS A 621 -17.31 -25.92 -13.52
CA HIS A 621 -16.58 -27.03 -12.88
C HIS A 621 -15.26 -27.25 -13.63
N GLY A 622 -14.17 -27.51 -12.90
CA GLY A 622 -12.85 -27.76 -13.51
C GLY A 622 -12.48 -29.23 -13.60
N PRO A 623 -11.38 -29.65 -14.29
CA PRO A 623 -10.26 -28.79 -14.73
C PRO A 623 -10.60 -27.91 -15.94
N GLY A 624 -9.89 -26.77 -16.06
CA GLY A 624 -10.12 -25.86 -17.18
C GLY A 624 -9.45 -24.48 -17.04
N GLU A 625 -9.85 -23.57 -17.92
CA GLU A 625 -9.41 -22.18 -17.87
C GLU A 625 -10.48 -21.28 -17.23
N LEU A 626 -10.05 -20.40 -16.33
CA LEU A 626 -10.85 -19.36 -15.72
C LEU A 626 -10.34 -17.99 -16.21
N LEU A 627 -11.24 -17.16 -16.75
CA LEU A 627 -10.96 -15.77 -17.06
C LEU A 627 -11.45 -14.91 -15.91
N LEU A 628 -10.52 -14.29 -15.19
CA LEU A 628 -10.80 -13.30 -14.16
C LEU A 628 -10.76 -11.91 -14.77
N GLY A 629 -11.85 -11.16 -14.70
CA GLY A 629 -11.91 -9.75 -15.06
C GLY A 629 -11.03 -8.87 -14.15
N PRO A 630 -10.98 -7.55 -14.40
CA PRO A 630 -10.22 -6.62 -13.58
C PRO A 630 -10.57 -6.73 -12.10
N TYR A 631 -9.56 -6.92 -11.25
CA TYR A 631 -9.69 -7.04 -9.78
C TYR A 631 -10.72 -8.07 -9.30
N ALA A 632 -11.17 -8.96 -10.17
CA ALA A 632 -12.10 -10.01 -9.82
C ALA A 632 -11.47 -11.07 -8.91
N LEU A 633 -12.30 -11.67 -8.07
CA LEU A 633 -11.92 -12.79 -7.22
C LEU A 633 -12.60 -14.08 -7.70
N ALA A 634 -11.92 -15.19 -7.51
CA ALA A 634 -12.51 -16.53 -7.67
C ALA A 634 -12.40 -17.29 -6.36
N ARG A 635 -13.47 -18.03 -6.05
CA ARG A 635 -13.49 -19.06 -5.04
C ARG A 635 -13.56 -20.40 -5.74
N LEU A 636 -12.72 -21.34 -5.31
CA LEU A 636 -12.69 -22.69 -5.79
C LEU A 636 -12.95 -23.66 -4.64
N ASP A 637 -14.03 -24.40 -4.73
CA ASP A 637 -14.39 -25.43 -3.76
C ASP A 637 -13.82 -26.78 -4.26
N LEU A 638 -12.82 -27.31 -3.54
CA LEU A 638 -12.12 -28.53 -3.89
C LEU A 638 -12.81 -29.74 -3.27
N PRO A 639 -12.84 -30.90 -3.98
CA PRO A 639 -13.32 -32.13 -3.37
C PRO A 639 -12.46 -32.46 -2.14
N LEU A 640 -13.10 -33.02 -1.12
CA LEU A 640 -12.34 -33.60 0.00
C LEU A 640 -11.42 -34.70 -0.57
N PRO A 641 -10.16 -34.79 -0.09
CA PRO A 641 -9.33 -35.91 -0.44
C PRO A 641 -10.10 -37.16 -0.07
N SER A 642 -10.26 -38.07 -1.06
CA SER A 642 -10.80 -39.40 -0.81
C SER A 642 -9.94 -40.00 0.28
N GLY A 643 -10.50 -40.19 1.47
CA GLY A 643 -9.77 -40.75 2.60
C GLY A 643 -9.18 -42.10 2.23
N ASP A 644 -7.87 -42.20 2.32
CA ASP A 644 -7.16 -43.49 2.39
C ASP A 644 -7.32 -44.05 3.81
#